data_82fb904b0c90f78320d3c30d7665ea73
#
_entry.id   82fb904b0c90f78320d3c30d7665ea73
#
_cell.length_a   1.000
_cell.length_b   1.000
_cell.length_c   1.000
_cell.angle_alpha   90.00
_cell.angle_beta   90.00
_cell.angle_gamma   90.00
#
_symmetry.space_group_name_H-M   'P 1'
#
loop_
_entity.id
_entity.type
_entity.pdbx_description
1 polymer ?
#
loop_
_entity_poly.entity_id
_entity_poly.type
_entity_poly.pdbx_seq_one_letter_code
_entity_poly.pdbx_strand_id
1 'polypeptide(L)'
;MAIREISSYHLGDMMLVFEEETEFHRVGFYMIPWSMQKDRVLDRKFYRINSLAQVKIAGDMYPNCYGNGQTMRNGESANRMGYKSQKEVATEYGKEIHTYFEDARGYELENVITYYHGEDSFEMKNIFTNKAEEKVRLEMLSSFEMGDISPFLEGIGTDALLVHRLRSKWSHEGRLVTETVEDLQLEPSWSNWSVGVERFGQRGSMPVMKYFPFVAVEDSVNHIVWGAQLAHEASWQMEVYRQDDGLHITGGLADREFGHWMKEIQPGESFETPKAILSVCQGDVDLMCHRLVSAGEKYMENVPESEQSLPIVFNEYCTTWGNPSDENITEILEAIKDKGFEYFVIDCGWFKEDGVPWDVSMGDYNVSPSLFPQGLEKTVERIREKGMKPGIWFEIDNVGPRARAFENTDHLLKRDGMPLSTYTRRFWDMTDPWVQDYLGEKVIGTLQKYGFEYMKMDYNDTIGIGCDGCESLGEGLRRNMEASVDFVRRVKEEVPGIILENCASGGHKLEPLMMSLCSMASFSDAHETEEIPIIAANLHRAILPRQSQIWAVIREKDSLKRIGYSITNTFLGRMCLSGDVTHLTEEQWDVIDRGIAFYKEVSHIIKKGRTYHVSEKLTSDRHPEGYQAVVRVGEKGQALVVIHCFHGELPEYIDVKLPEDCGQQIVSSYSYVAPEVKVENGHLLYKTTENMNAAAVHLC
;
A
#
# COMPACT_ATOMS: atom_id res chain seq x y z
N MET A 1 6.95 33.94 -23.23
CA MET A 1 7.26 32.52 -23.53
C MET A 1 6.10 31.97 -24.32
N ALA A 2 6.36 31.26 -25.43
CA ALA A 2 5.29 30.64 -26.21
C ALA A 2 5.18 29.18 -25.79
N ILE A 3 4.01 28.77 -25.35
CA ILE A 3 3.67 27.39 -25.05
C ILE A 3 2.88 26.85 -26.24
N ARG A 4 3.19 25.64 -26.70
CA ARG A 4 2.45 24.93 -27.73
C ARG A 4 2.12 23.52 -27.32
N GLU A 5 0.91 23.05 -27.62
CA GLU A 5 0.56 21.65 -27.55
C GLU A 5 1.36 20.87 -28.60
N ILE A 6 1.99 19.76 -28.20
CA ILE A 6 2.73 18.87 -29.10
C ILE A 6 1.96 17.59 -29.38
N SER A 7 1.17 17.13 -28.43
CA SER A 7 0.35 15.92 -28.57
C SER A 7 -0.70 15.85 -27.46
N SER A 8 -1.74 15.07 -27.73
CA SER A 8 -2.73 14.71 -26.71
C SER A 8 -3.15 13.24 -26.86
N TYR A 9 -3.42 12.59 -25.75
CA TYR A 9 -3.76 11.16 -25.70
C TYR A 9 -5.03 10.94 -24.89
N HIS A 10 -5.91 10.10 -25.41
CA HIS A 10 -7.09 9.62 -24.73
C HIS A 10 -6.79 8.26 -24.09
N LEU A 11 -6.83 8.16 -22.76
CA LEU A 11 -6.54 6.98 -21.97
C LEU A 11 -7.73 6.71 -21.03
N GLY A 12 -8.56 5.71 -21.34
CA GLY A 12 -9.80 5.50 -20.59
C GLY A 12 -10.72 6.71 -20.64
N ASP A 13 -11.08 7.28 -19.51
CA ASP A 13 -11.84 8.54 -19.40
C ASP A 13 -10.95 9.76 -19.11
N MET A 14 -9.63 9.61 -19.28
CA MET A 14 -8.63 10.65 -19.05
C MET A 14 -8.09 11.19 -20.37
N MET A 15 -7.75 12.48 -20.39
CA MET A 15 -7.02 13.13 -21.47
C MET A 15 -5.69 13.66 -20.93
N LEU A 16 -4.59 13.23 -21.53
CA LEU A 16 -3.25 13.75 -21.27
C LEU A 16 -2.91 14.74 -22.38
N VAL A 17 -2.46 15.93 -22.02
CA VAL A 17 -2.06 16.97 -22.97
C VAL A 17 -0.61 17.34 -22.70
N PHE A 18 0.24 17.13 -23.70
CA PHE A 18 1.66 17.45 -23.64
C PHE A 18 1.92 18.80 -24.28
N GLU A 19 2.62 19.64 -23.58
CA GLU A 19 2.94 21.00 -23.98
C GLU A 19 4.44 21.24 -23.94
N GLU A 20 4.94 22.03 -24.89
CA GLU A 20 6.34 22.47 -24.98
C GLU A 20 6.43 23.98 -24.75
N GLU A 21 7.32 24.36 -23.87
CA GLU A 21 7.81 25.74 -23.75
C GLU A 21 8.95 25.94 -24.77
N THR A 22 8.68 26.72 -25.82
CA THR A 22 9.53 26.78 -27.02
C THR A 22 10.87 27.49 -26.79
N GLU A 23 11.05 28.26 -25.72
CA GLU A 23 12.29 28.97 -25.43
C GLU A 23 13.36 28.04 -24.82
N PHE A 24 12.94 27.13 -23.94
CA PHE A 24 13.84 26.18 -23.27
C PHE A 24 13.67 24.75 -23.76
N HIS A 25 12.77 24.49 -24.71
CA HIS A 25 12.41 23.14 -25.19
C HIS A 25 12.01 22.18 -24.05
N ARG A 26 11.38 22.73 -23.01
CA ARG A 26 10.90 21.99 -21.88
C ARG A 26 9.51 21.43 -22.20
N VAL A 27 9.30 20.16 -21.93
CA VAL A 27 8.00 19.51 -22.08
C VAL A 27 7.46 19.06 -20.74
N GLY A 28 6.24 19.42 -20.47
CA GLY A 28 5.43 18.92 -19.39
C GLY A 28 4.10 18.36 -19.89
N PHE A 29 3.31 17.83 -19.01
CA PHE A 29 1.93 17.46 -19.30
C PHE A 29 1.01 17.88 -18.14
N TYR A 30 -0.24 18.06 -18.50
CA TYR A 30 -1.34 18.05 -17.56
C TYR A 30 -2.37 17.02 -17.98
N MET A 31 -3.22 16.61 -17.06
CA MET A 31 -4.30 15.67 -17.36
C MET A 31 -5.63 16.17 -16.81
N ILE A 32 -6.70 15.82 -17.55
CA ILE A 32 -8.07 16.21 -17.24
C ILE A 32 -9.02 15.05 -17.53
N PRO A 33 -10.20 15.00 -16.87
CA PRO A 33 -11.26 14.11 -17.30
C PRO A 33 -11.65 14.40 -18.76
N TRP A 34 -11.79 13.35 -19.56
CA TRP A 34 -12.18 13.49 -20.98
C TRP A 34 -13.47 14.28 -21.18
N SER A 35 -14.43 14.11 -20.28
CA SER A 35 -15.70 14.84 -20.27
C SER A 35 -15.55 16.36 -20.15
N MET A 36 -14.46 16.83 -19.53
CA MET A 36 -14.22 18.24 -19.16
C MET A 36 -13.29 18.98 -20.13
N GLN A 37 -12.88 18.38 -21.25
CA GLN A 37 -11.89 18.97 -22.18
C GLN A 37 -12.24 20.35 -22.73
N LYS A 38 -13.52 20.72 -22.73
CA LYS A 38 -14.02 22.00 -23.25
C LYS A 38 -14.12 23.09 -22.18
N ASP A 39 -14.01 22.72 -20.93
CA ASP A 39 -14.27 23.60 -19.78
C ASP A 39 -12.98 24.24 -19.21
N ARG A 40 -11.84 24.01 -19.88
CA ARG A 40 -10.56 24.57 -19.49
C ARG A 40 -10.49 26.10 -19.63
N VAL A 41 -9.83 26.73 -18.68
CA VAL A 41 -9.45 28.14 -18.78
C VAL A 41 -8.23 28.25 -19.72
N LEU A 42 -8.43 28.77 -20.92
CA LEU A 42 -7.37 28.83 -21.97
C LEU A 42 -6.45 30.04 -21.84
N ASP A 43 -6.88 31.13 -21.22
CA ASP A 43 -6.08 32.36 -21.05
C ASP A 43 -5.54 32.44 -19.62
N ARG A 44 -4.35 31.90 -19.41
CA ARG A 44 -3.64 31.89 -18.14
C ARG A 44 -2.51 32.92 -18.15
N LYS A 45 -2.58 33.89 -17.25
CA LYS A 45 -1.61 34.99 -17.19
C LYS A 45 -0.23 34.59 -16.66
N PHE A 46 -0.23 33.63 -15.71
CA PHE A 46 0.98 33.18 -15.05
C PHE A 46 1.03 31.65 -15.07
N TYR A 47 1.42 31.10 -16.23
CA TYR A 47 1.55 29.67 -16.44
C TYR A 47 2.93 29.32 -16.99
N ARG A 48 3.58 28.35 -16.33
CA ARG A 48 4.86 27.76 -16.78
C ARG A 48 4.77 26.25 -16.75
N ILE A 49 5.49 25.65 -17.68
CA ILE A 49 5.59 24.20 -17.75
C ILE A 49 6.74 23.72 -16.89
N ASN A 50 6.52 22.65 -16.13
CA ASN A 50 7.57 21.87 -15.50
C ASN A 50 7.95 20.67 -16.39
N SER A 51 9.22 20.25 -16.33
CA SER A 51 9.69 19.07 -17.06
C SER A 51 8.99 17.81 -16.57
N LEU A 52 8.70 16.88 -17.47
CA LEU A 52 8.15 15.54 -17.17
C LEU A 52 8.96 14.77 -16.13
N ALA A 53 10.25 15.07 -16.02
CA ALA A 53 11.13 14.49 -15.02
C ALA A 53 11.97 15.56 -14.37
N GLN A 54 12.07 15.51 -13.06
CA GLN A 54 12.99 16.33 -12.29
C GLN A 54 14.28 15.53 -12.11
N VAL A 55 15.39 16.10 -12.57
CA VAL A 55 16.73 15.49 -12.51
C VAL A 55 17.73 16.45 -11.90
N LYS A 56 18.59 15.95 -11.02
CA LYS A 56 19.71 16.68 -10.43
C LYS A 56 20.97 15.83 -10.48
N ILE A 57 22.03 16.45 -10.95
CA ILE A 57 23.37 15.87 -11.01
C ILE A 57 24.25 16.58 -9.99
N ALA A 58 25.25 15.91 -9.46
CA ALA A 58 26.24 16.50 -8.55
C ALA A 58 26.92 17.70 -9.20
N GLY A 59 26.87 18.85 -8.54
CA GLY A 59 27.42 20.11 -9.04
C GLY A 59 26.39 21.04 -9.69
N ASP A 60 25.16 20.59 -9.94
CA ASP A 60 24.09 21.44 -10.41
C ASP A 60 23.79 22.57 -9.42
N MET A 61 23.49 23.75 -9.94
CA MET A 61 22.96 24.84 -9.14
C MET A 61 21.58 24.49 -8.60
N TYR A 62 21.31 24.89 -7.36
CA TYR A 62 19.96 24.81 -6.80
C TYR A 62 19.01 25.71 -7.60
N PRO A 63 17.77 25.29 -7.80
CA PRO A 63 16.85 25.93 -8.74
C PRO A 63 16.47 27.37 -8.34
N ASN A 64 16.61 27.73 -7.06
CA ASN A 64 16.10 28.99 -6.56
C ASN A 64 16.77 29.36 -5.22
N CYS A 65 17.18 30.63 -5.09
CA CYS A 65 17.80 31.13 -3.85
C CYS A 65 16.82 31.30 -2.68
N TYR A 66 15.52 31.46 -2.94
CA TYR A 66 14.46 31.56 -1.93
C TYR A 66 13.67 30.25 -1.78
N GLY A 67 13.83 29.29 -2.71
CA GLY A 67 13.31 27.95 -2.53
C GLY A 67 14.01 27.30 -1.35
N ASN A 68 13.44 26.25 -0.83
CA ASN A 68 14.07 25.48 0.25
C ASN A 68 15.38 24.81 -0.17
N GLY A 69 15.90 25.14 -1.35
CA GLY A 69 17.17 24.67 -1.91
C GLY A 69 17.17 23.19 -2.29
N GLN A 70 16.16 22.46 -1.91
CA GLN A 70 16.13 21.02 -1.83
C GLN A 70 14.78 20.50 -2.32
N THR A 71 14.31 21.06 -3.42
CA THR A 71 13.02 20.70 -4.02
C THR A 71 13.22 19.96 -5.32
N MET A 72 12.27 19.10 -5.65
CA MET A 72 12.20 18.41 -6.94
C MET A 72 11.61 19.34 -8.01
N ARG A 73 12.27 20.47 -8.26
CA ARG A 73 11.78 21.50 -9.20
C ARG A 73 12.86 21.95 -10.16
N ASN A 74 12.62 21.86 -11.44
CA ASN A 74 13.33 22.51 -12.55
C ASN A 74 14.75 23.00 -12.22
N GLY A 75 15.62 22.11 -11.74
CA GLY A 75 17.02 22.37 -11.48
C GLY A 75 17.81 22.58 -12.78
N GLU A 76 19.11 22.80 -12.67
CA GLU A 76 19.96 23.06 -13.83
C GLU A 76 19.88 21.95 -14.86
N SER A 77 20.04 20.68 -14.46
CA SER A 77 19.95 19.54 -15.38
C SER A 77 18.56 19.33 -15.94
N ALA A 78 17.48 19.47 -15.13
CA ALA A 78 16.12 19.41 -15.64
C ALA A 78 15.84 20.46 -16.72
N ASN A 79 16.38 21.68 -16.55
CA ASN A 79 16.25 22.76 -17.55
C ASN A 79 17.10 22.56 -18.82
N ARG A 80 18.17 21.74 -18.74
CA ARG A 80 19.05 21.45 -19.89
C ARG A 80 18.55 20.26 -20.72
N MET A 81 17.64 19.44 -20.20
CA MET A 81 17.03 18.34 -20.91
C MET A 81 16.04 18.85 -21.97
N GLY A 82 16.52 19.03 -23.20
CA GLY A 82 15.72 19.51 -24.30
C GLY A 82 14.89 18.38 -24.94
N TYR A 83 13.63 18.68 -25.27
CA TYR A 83 12.74 17.76 -25.98
C TYR A 83 13.31 17.38 -27.34
N LYS A 84 13.32 16.09 -27.66
CA LYS A 84 13.79 15.54 -28.91
C LYS A 84 12.66 14.97 -29.77
N SER A 85 11.86 14.08 -29.20
CA SER A 85 10.76 13.42 -29.90
C SER A 85 9.83 12.70 -28.94
N GLN A 86 8.64 12.38 -29.42
CA GLN A 86 7.69 11.53 -28.73
C GLN A 86 7.14 10.48 -29.68
N LYS A 87 6.88 9.28 -29.21
CA LYS A 87 6.24 8.20 -29.97
C LYS A 87 5.25 7.44 -29.11
N GLU A 88 4.15 6.98 -29.73
CA GLU A 88 3.24 5.98 -29.18
C GLU A 88 3.64 4.60 -29.72
N VAL A 89 3.61 3.60 -28.85
CA VAL A 89 3.87 2.20 -29.17
C VAL A 89 2.69 1.37 -28.71
N ALA A 90 2.02 0.68 -29.62
CA ALA A 90 0.98 -0.28 -29.26
C ALA A 90 1.61 -1.53 -28.67
N THR A 91 1.03 -2.05 -27.58
CA THR A 91 1.42 -3.29 -26.91
C THR A 91 0.24 -4.25 -26.89
N GLU A 92 0.47 -5.50 -26.53
CA GLU A 92 -0.61 -6.50 -26.38
C GLU A 92 -1.58 -6.18 -25.23
N TYR A 93 -1.12 -5.44 -24.22
CA TYR A 93 -1.91 -5.04 -23.05
C TYR A 93 -2.48 -3.62 -23.13
N GLY A 94 -2.05 -2.81 -24.11
CA GLY A 94 -2.49 -1.41 -24.22
C GLY A 94 -1.60 -0.56 -25.11
N LYS A 95 -0.97 0.45 -24.53
CA LYS A 95 0.01 1.29 -25.27
C LYS A 95 1.02 1.92 -24.32
N GLU A 96 2.16 2.28 -24.90
CA GLU A 96 3.19 3.07 -24.24
C GLU A 96 3.41 4.40 -24.99
N ILE A 97 3.66 5.46 -24.23
CA ILE A 97 4.03 6.78 -24.75
C ILE A 97 5.44 7.06 -24.25
N HIS A 98 6.38 7.16 -25.19
CA HIS A 98 7.79 7.40 -24.92
C HIS A 98 8.14 8.83 -25.32
N THR A 99 8.62 9.63 -24.37
CA THR A 99 9.08 11.01 -24.63
C THR A 99 10.58 11.09 -24.35
N TYR A 100 11.34 11.51 -25.37
CA TYR A 100 12.80 11.53 -25.34
C TYR A 100 13.33 12.94 -25.19
N PHE A 101 14.36 13.08 -24.36
CA PHE A 101 15.07 14.32 -24.10
C PHE A 101 16.58 14.07 -24.21
N GLU A 102 17.32 15.11 -24.54
CA GLU A 102 18.78 15.07 -24.58
C GLU A 102 19.40 16.36 -24.03
N ASP A 103 20.56 16.19 -23.42
CA ASP A 103 21.39 17.27 -22.90
C ASP A 103 22.70 17.31 -23.69
N ALA A 104 23.18 18.51 -24.05
CA ALA A 104 24.42 18.70 -24.80
C ALA A 104 25.67 18.12 -24.10
N ARG A 105 25.59 17.84 -22.79
CA ARG A 105 26.65 17.14 -22.04
C ARG A 105 26.71 15.64 -22.31
N GLY A 106 25.79 15.09 -23.10
CA GLY A 106 25.73 13.67 -23.43
C GLY A 106 24.84 12.86 -22.50
N TYR A 107 23.84 13.47 -21.88
CA TYR A 107 22.83 12.75 -21.09
C TYR A 107 21.52 12.64 -21.86
N GLU A 108 20.90 11.48 -21.76
CA GLU A 108 19.58 11.21 -22.34
C GLU A 108 18.58 10.91 -21.23
N LEU A 109 17.34 11.33 -21.41
CA LEU A 109 16.22 11.00 -20.55
C LEU A 109 15.07 10.48 -21.38
N GLU A 110 14.49 9.38 -20.96
CA GLU A 110 13.28 8.80 -21.54
C GLU A 110 12.19 8.77 -20.46
N ASN A 111 11.07 9.43 -20.73
CA ASN A 111 9.86 9.28 -19.93
C ASN A 111 8.97 8.24 -20.60
N VAL A 112 8.50 7.26 -19.84
CA VAL A 112 7.64 6.18 -20.30
C VAL A 112 6.33 6.21 -19.53
N ILE A 113 5.23 6.39 -20.25
CA ILE A 113 3.87 6.21 -19.73
C ILE A 113 3.33 4.92 -20.30
N THR A 114 2.86 4.00 -19.43
CA THR A 114 2.26 2.73 -19.80
C THR A 114 0.79 2.73 -19.42
N TYR A 115 -0.09 2.54 -20.40
CA TYR A 115 -1.54 2.43 -20.19
C TYR A 115 -2.03 1.03 -20.55
N TYR A 116 -2.78 0.43 -19.64
CA TYR A 116 -3.42 -0.88 -19.82
C TYR A 116 -4.88 -0.70 -20.25
N HIS A 117 -5.35 -1.49 -21.22
CA HIS A 117 -6.72 -1.39 -21.70
C HIS A 117 -7.75 -1.62 -20.59
N GLY A 118 -8.68 -0.67 -20.45
CA GLY A 118 -9.77 -0.75 -19.49
C GLY A 118 -9.42 -0.30 -18.08
N GLU A 119 -8.18 0.14 -17.83
CA GLU A 119 -7.82 0.77 -16.56
C GLU A 119 -8.16 2.27 -16.54
N ASP A 120 -8.51 2.77 -15.36
CA ASP A 120 -8.76 4.19 -15.09
C ASP A 120 -7.53 4.91 -14.50
N SER A 121 -6.35 4.34 -14.72
CA SER A 121 -5.05 4.84 -14.31
C SER A 121 -3.98 4.46 -15.32
N PHE A 122 -2.78 5.02 -15.18
CA PHE A 122 -1.62 4.64 -15.97
C PHE A 122 -0.35 4.64 -15.11
N GLU A 123 0.66 3.91 -15.55
CA GLU A 123 1.98 3.89 -14.93
C GLU A 123 2.92 4.88 -15.61
N MET A 124 3.83 5.50 -14.84
CA MET A 124 4.84 6.43 -15.32
C MET A 124 6.19 6.15 -14.66
N LYS A 125 7.27 6.21 -15.45
CA LYS A 125 8.64 6.10 -15.00
C LYS A 125 9.58 6.92 -15.88
N ASN A 126 10.79 7.16 -15.38
CA ASN A 126 11.85 7.84 -16.11
C ASN A 126 13.10 6.96 -16.17
N ILE A 127 13.82 7.04 -17.28
CA ILE A 127 15.07 6.34 -17.53
C ILE A 127 16.13 7.37 -17.89
N PHE A 128 17.14 7.51 -17.05
CA PHE A 128 18.29 8.36 -17.30
C PHE A 128 19.42 7.52 -17.88
N THR A 129 20.05 7.95 -18.99
CA THR A 129 21.17 7.27 -19.63
C THR A 129 22.37 8.21 -19.75
N ASN A 130 23.52 7.76 -19.30
CA ASN A 130 24.78 8.49 -19.45
C ASN A 130 25.43 8.09 -20.80
N LYS A 131 25.41 8.98 -21.79
CA LYS A 131 26.15 8.82 -23.07
C LYS A 131 27.43 9.65 -23.11
N ALA A 132 27.78 10.36 -22.03
CA ALA A 132 29.04 11.08 -21.93
C ALA A 132 30.22 10.12 -21.77
N GLU A 133 31.43 10.64 -21.94
CA GLU A 133 32.67 9.84 -21.80
C GLU A 133 33.05 9.57 -20.33
N GLU A 134 32.53 10.38 -19.41
CA GLU A 134 32.81 10.28 -17.98
C GLU A 134 31.59 9.83 -17.20
N LYS A 135 31.80 9.20 -16.03
CA LYS A 135 30.74 8.86 -15.12
C LYS A 135 30.05 10.11 -14.57
N VAL A 136 28.77 9.99 -14.32
CA VAL A 136 27.96 11.05 -13.72
C VAL A 136 27.37 10.58 -12.40
N ARG A 137 27.12 11.49 -11.45
CA ARG A 137 26.48 11.22 -10.17
C ARG A 137 25.09 11.83 -10.18
N LEU A 138 24.08 10.98 -10.18
CA LEU A 138 22.70 11.40 -9.96
C LEU A 138 22.48 11.63 -8.46
N GLU A 139 21.89 12.76 -8.11
CA GLU A 139 21.46 13.10 -6.74
C GLU A 139 19.93 13.09 -6.59
N MET A 140 19.20 13.14 -7.71
CA MET A 140 17.75 13.09 -7.78
C MET A 140 17.31 12.67 -9.18
N LEU A 141 16.29 11.82 -9.25
CA LEU A 141 15.50 11.54 -10.46
C LEU A 141 14.07 11.22 -10.04
N SER A 142 13.11 12.06 -10.42
CA SER A 142 11.70 11.81 -10.12
C SER A 142 11.13 10.69 -10.99
N SER A 143 10.15 9.96 -10.45
CA SER A 143 9.36 8.97 -11.21
C SER A 143 8.31 9.65 -12.07
N PHE A 144 7.78 10.77 -11.61
CA PHE A 144 6.75 11.54 -12.30
C PHE A 144 6.80 13.02 -11.92
N GLU A 145 6.20 13.82 -12.78
CA GLU A 145 5.83 15.20 -12.55
C GLU A 145 4.46 15.42 -13.18
N MET A 146 3.50 15.94 -12.43
CA MET A 146 2.16 16.26 -12.90
C MET A 146 1.88 17.73 -12.62
N GLY A 147 1.61 18.48 -13.68
CA GLY A 147 1.46 19.92 -13.59
C GLY A 147 0.03 20.41 -13.78
N ASP A 148 -0.11 21.69 -13.62
CA ASP A 148 -1.28 22.48 -13.96
C ASP A 148 -2.59 22.04 -13.26
N ILE A 149 -2.55 21.92 -11.97
CA ILE A 149 -3.73 21.63 -11.13
C ILE A 149 -4.22 22.97 -10.51
N SER A 150 -5.45 23.45 -10.77
CA SER A 150 -6.48 22.93 -11.68
C SER A 150 -6.57 23.82 -12.93
N PRO A 151 -6.67 23.26 -14.16
CA PRO A 151 -6.86 24.06 -15.35
C PRO A 151 -8.30 24.58 -15.53
N PHE A 152 -9.16 24.43 -14.54
CA PHE A 152 -10.56 24.83 -14.54
C PHE A 152 -10.83 26.03 -13.65
N LEU A 153 -9.82 26.45 -12.86
CA LEU A 153 -9.92 27.59 -11.95
C LEU A 153 -9.26 28.81 -12.54
N GLU A 154 -9.83 29.98 -12.29
CA GLU A 154 -9.19 31.27 -12.58
C GLU A 154 -8.18 31.61 -11.46
N GLY A 155 -6.99 32.07 -11.85
CA GLY A 155 -5.94 32.47 -10.91
C GLY A 155 -5.46 31.32 -10.04
N ILE A 156 -5.30 31.54 -8.74
CA ILE A 156 -4.71 30.58 -7.81
C ILE A 156 -5.71 29.58 -7.20
N GLY A 157 -6.99 29.74 -7.47
CA GLY A 157 -8.03 28.84 -6.93
C GLY A 157 -8.16 28.93 -5.41
N THR A 158 -8.21 30.13 -4.84
CA THR A 158 -8.37 30.34 -3.39
C THR A 158 -9.59 29.61 -2.85
N ASP A 159 -9.44 28.93 -1.70
CA ASP A 159 -10.43 28.10 -1.01
C ASP A 159 -11.01 26.93 -1.85
N ALA A 160 -10.37 26.61 -2.98
CA ALA A 160 -10.87 25.59 -3.90
C ALA A 160 -10.06 24.29 -3.90
N LEU A 161 -8.76 24.34 -3.57
CA LEU A 161 -7.86 23.21 -3.70
C LEU A 161 -7.58 22.53 -2.36
N LEU A 162 -7.82 21.21 -2.32
CA LEU A 162 -7.62 20.37 -1.15
C LEU A 162 -6.52 19.33 -1.44
N VAL A 163 -5.59 19.18 -0.52
CA VAL A 163 -4.52 18.17 -0.59
C VAL A 163 -4.86 17.01 0.34
N HIS A 164 -4.91 15.81 -0.22
CA HIS A 164 -5.20 14.57 0.50
C HIS A 164 -3.96 13.71 0.62
N ARG A 165 -3.71 13.22 1.83
CA ARG A 165 -2.62 12.28 2.15
C ARG A 165 -3.14 11.15 3.03
N LEU A 166 -2.57 9.95 2.88
CA LEU A 166 -2.84 8.83 3.78
C LEU A 166 -1.72 8.73 4.80
N ARG A 167 -2.04 8.97 6.06
CA ARG A 167 -1.09 8.79 7.16
C ARG A 167 -1.08 7.36 7.64
N SER A 168 0.07 6.93 8.14
CA SER A 168 0.25 5.63 8.78
C SER A 168 0.97 5.78 10.10
N LYS A 169 0.68 4.86 10.99
CA LYS A 169 1.37 4.63 12.24
C LYS A 169 0.98 3.22 12.69
N TRP A 170 1.87 2.53 13.37
CA TRP A 170 1.57 1.23 13.96
C TRP A 170 0.23 1.24 14.71
N SER A 171 -0.68 0.34 14.36
CA SER A 171 -2.07 0.24 14.87
C SER A 171 -2.96 1.48 14.63
N HIS A 172 -2.63 2.30 13.59
CA HIS A 172 -3.42 3.46 13.11
C HIS A 172 -3.18 3.70 11.63
N GLU A 173 -3.17 2.65 10.83
CA GLU A 173 -2.82 2.70 9.41
C GLU A 173 -3.92 3.33 8.55
N GLY A 174 -3.53 4.04 7.51
CA GLY A 174 -4.42 4.46 6.41
C GLY A 174 -5.28 5.69 6.66
N ARG A 175 -5.06 6.47 7.73
CA ARG A 175 -5.90 7.64 8.05
C ARG A 175 -5.82 8.72 6.98
N LEU A 176 -6.94 9.03 6.34
CA LEU A 176 -7.06 10.14 5.39
C LEU A 176 -6.93 11.49 6.12
N VAL A 177 -6.02 12.35 5.65
CA VAL A 177 -5.86 13.74 6.09
C VAL A 177 -6.04 14.65 4.89
N THR A 178 -6.89 15.65 5.05
CA THR A 178 -7.19 16.67 4.05
C THR A 178 -6.80 18.02 4.61
N GLU A 179 -6.05 18.78 3.84
CA GLU A 179 -5.57 20.14 4.19
C GLU A 179 -5.80 21.04 2.99
N THR A 180 -6.13 22.30 3.24
CA THR A 180 -6.24 23.29 2.15
C THR A 180 -4.84 23.71 1.68
N VAL A 181 -4.75 24.21 0.47
CA VAL A 181 -3.51 24.77 -0.07
C VAL A 181 -3.03 25.96 0.78
N GLU A 182 -3.98 26.70 1.35
CA GLU A 182 -3.74 27.83 2.25
C GLU A 182 -3.17 27.37 3.60
N ASP A 183 -3.70 26.29 4.21
CA ASP A 183 -3.15 25.69 5.44
C ASP A 183 -1.71 25.22 5.25
N LEU A 184 -1.38 24.75 4.05
CA LEU A 184 -0.03 24.33 3.67
C LEU A 184 0.88 25.49 3.27
N GLN A 185 0.38 26.74 3.29
CA GLN A 185 1.09 27.95 2.88
C GLN A 185 1.63 27.88 1.43
N LEU A 186 0.88 27.28 0.55
CA LEU A 186 1.21 27.14 -0.87
C LEU A 186 0.60 28.24 -1.74
N GLU A 187 0.19 29.37 -1.15
CA GLU A 187 -0.21 30.55 -1.91
C GLU A 187 1.02 31.26 -2.50
N PRO A 188 0.88 31.96 -3.64
CA PRO A 188 1.93 32.83 -4.16
C PRO A 188 2.25 33.98 -3.17
N SER A 189 3.51 34.42 -3.13
CA SER A 189 3.87 35.58 -2.37
C SER A 189 3.28 36.88 -2.99
N TRP A 190 3.34 38.00 -2.26
CA TRP A 190 2.89 39.30 -2.74
C TRP A 190 3.55 39.73 -4.07
N SER A 191 4.70 39.18 -4.40
CA SER A 191 5.43 39.46 -5.64
C SER A 191 5.16 38.46 -6.75
N ASN A 192 4.18 37.59 -6.60
CA ASN A 192 3.85 36.42 -7.45
C ASN A 192 4.98 35.38 -7.56
N TRP A 193 5.97 35.42 -6.68
CA TRP A 193 6.94 34.35 -6.53
C TRP A 193 6.36 33.27 -5.63
N SER A 194 6.28 32.07 -6.14
CA SER A 194 5.93 30.91 -5.34
C SER A 194 7.17 30.09 -5.06
N VAL A 195 7.48 29.97 -3.78
CA VAL A 195 8.58 29.15 -3.25
C VAL A 195 8.09 28.09 -2.25
N GLY A 196 6.76 28.05 -2.02
CA GLY A 196 6.12 27.11 -1.12
C GLY A 196 6.18 25.69 -1.68
N VAL A 197 6.65 24.77 -0.85
CA VAL A 197 6.72 23.33 -1.12
C VAL A 197 6.29 22.57 0.11
N GLU A 198 5.31 21.73 -0.03
CA GLU A 198 4.98 20.69 0.96
C GLU A 198 5.65 19.40 0.55
N ARG A 199 6.79 19.08 1.17
CA ARG A 199 7.51 17.82 0.96
C ARG A 199 7.21 16.86 2.08
N PHE A 200 6.85 15.63 1.71
CA PHE A 200 6.66 14.52 2.64
C PHE A 200 7.20 13.22 2.04
N GLY A 201 7.37 12.22 2.87
CA GLY A 201 7.95 10.95 2.44
C GLY A 201 8.29 10.05 3.61
N GLN A 202 8.92 8.94 3.29
CA GLN A 202 9.41 7.98 4.28
C GLN A 202 10.86 7.60 3.98
N ARG A 203 11.68 7.52 5.02
CA ARG A 203 13.06 7.03 4.94
C ARG A 203 13.15 5.66 5.59
N GLY A 204 13.89 4.75 4.97
CA GLY A 204 14.18 3.44 5.53
C GLY A 204 13.55 2.29 4.76
N SER A 205 13.62 1.12 5.35
CA SER A 205 13.18 -0.16 4.78
C SER A 205 11.70 -0.49 5.07
N MET A 206 10.99 0.41 5.71
CA MET A 206 9.54 0.36 5.93
C MET A 206 8.91 1.57 5.23
N PRO A 207 8.48 1.46 3.98
CA PRO A 207 8.02 2.59 3.16
C PRO A 207 6.70 3.21 3.64
N VAL A 208 5.97 2.56 4.56
CA VAL A 208 4.65 2.99 5.04
C VAL A 208 4.63 3.14 6.57
N MET A 209 5.56 3.90 7.16
CA MET A 209 5.56 4.12 8.64
C MET A 209 4.81 5.38 9.05
N LYS A 210 4.93 6.45 8.30
CA LYS A 210 4.33 7.76 8.62
C LYS A 210 3.29 8.17 7.59
N TYR A 211 3.57 7.88 6.33
CA TYR A 211 2.68 8.14 5.20
C TYR A 211 2.68 6.94 4.28
N PHE A 212 1.56 6.73 3.59
CA PHE A 212 1.55 5.95 2.35
C PHE A 212 2.19 6.79 1.24
N PRO A 213 2.85 6.15 0.26
CA PRO A 213 3.38 6.83 -0.92
C PRO A 213 2.24 7.24 -1.87
N PHE A 214 1.36 8.12 -1.38
CA PHE A 214 0.11 8.55 -1.99
C PHE A 214 -0.10 10.05 -1.77
N VAL A 215 -0.58 10.73 -2.79
CA VAL A 215 -1.10 12.08 -2.72
C VAL A 215 -2.23 12.27 -3.71
N ALA A 216 -3.24 13.04 -3.33
CA ALA A 216 -4.23 13.54 -4.27
C ALA A 216 -4.49 15.02 -4.04
N VAL A 217 -4.87 15.73 -5.09
CA VAL A 217 -5.33 17.12 -5.04
C VAL A 217 -6.71 17.19 -5.65
N GLU A 218 -7.64 17.77 -4.92
CA GLU A 218 -9.04 17.96 -5.33
C GLU A 218 -9.32 19.42 -5.64
N ASP A 219 -9.89 19.68 -6.81
CA ASP A 219 -10.63 20.91 -7.11
C ASP A 219 -12.07 20.71 -6.61
N SER A 220 -12.34 21.25 -5.43
CA SER A 220 -13.64 21.08 -4.75
C SER A 220 -14.78 21.81 -5.44
N VAL A 221 -14.50 22.79 -6.29
CA VAL A 221 -15.49 23.56 -7.06
C VAL A 221 -16.00 22.76 -8.26
N ASN A 222 -15.07 22.15 -8.99
CA ASN A 222 -15.36 21.38 -10.20
C ASN A 222 -15.49 19.87 -9.94
N HIS A 223 -15.25 19.41 -8.69
CA HIS A 223 -15.26 18.00 -8.30
C HIS A 223 -14.33 17.15 -9.15
N ILE A 224 -13.09 17.60 -9.30
CA ILE A 224 -12.05 16.88 -10.04
C ILE A 224 -10.90 16.57 -9.09
N VAL A 225 -10.41 15.33 -9.16
CA VAL A 225 -9.32 14.88 -8.32
C VAL A 225 -8.18 14.33 -9.18
N TRP A 226 -6.96 14.78 -8.92
CA TRP A 226 -5.71 14.26 -9.45
C TRP A 226 -5.02 13.46 -8.38
N GLY A 227 -4.54 12.26 -8.71
CA GLY A 227 -3.89 11.40 -7.73
C GLY A 227 -2.67 10.69 -8.28
N ALA A 228 -1.72 10.42 -7.37
CA ALA A 228 -0.54 9.62 -7.64
C ALA A 228 -0.17 8.74 -6.45
N GLN A 229 0.39 7.55 -6.74
CA GLN A 229 1.07 6.71 -5.75
C GLN A 229 2.34 6.11 -6.34
N LEU A 230 3.31 5.76 -5.46
CA LEU A 230 4.59 5.17 -5.85
C LEU A 230 4.63 3.69 -5.47
N ALA A 231 5.17 2.88 -6.38
CA ALA A 231 5.50 1.47 -6.16
C ALA A 231 6.99 1.36 -5.82
N HIS A 232 7.36 1.49 -4.55
CA HIS A 232 8.76 1.49 -4.11
C HIS A 232 8.92 0.98 -2.68
N GLU A 233 9.81 0.05 -2.50
CA GLU A 233 10.08 -0.72 -1.29
C GLU A 233 11.03 -0.06 -0.28
N ALA A 234 11.58 1.12 -0.61
CA ALA A 234 12.56 1.81 0.21
C ALA A 234 12.19 3.29 0.43
N SER A 235 13.19 4.14 0.64
CA SER A 235 12.99 5.57 0.89
C SER A 235 12.43 6.29 -0.33
N TRP A 236 11.35 7.02 -0.14
CA TRP A 236 10.65 7.77 -1.17
C TRP A 236 10.27 9.16 -0.67
N GLN A 237 10.03 10.09 -1.61
CA GLN A 237 9.49 11.42 -1.34
C GLN A 237 8.48 11.85 -2.39
N MET A 238 7.57 12.71 -1.98
CA MET A 238 6.64 13.45 -2.83
C MET A 238 6.61 14.90 -2.44
N GLU A 239 6.32 15.76 -3.39
CA GLU A 239 6.15 17.20 -3.19
C GLU A 239 4.87 17.67 -3.84
N VAL A 240 4.14 18.52 -3.13
CA VAL A 240 3.09 19.37 -3.67
C VAL A 240 3.62 20.79 -3.64
N TYR A 241 3.63 21.47 -4.74
CA TYR A 241 4.16 22.82 -4.78
C TYR A 241 3.42 23.70 -5.78
N ARG A 242 3.41 24.97 -5.51
CA ARG A 242 2.83 25.94 -6.42
C ARG A 242 3.92 26.56 -7.29
N GLN A 243 3.64 26.70 -8.56
CA GLN A 243 4.42 27.49 -9.48
C GLN A 243 3.49 28.42 -10.26
N ASP A 244 3.67 29.73 -10.07
CA ASP A 244 2.75 30.75 -10.58
C ASP A 244 1.30 30.45 -10.16
N ASP A 245 0.34 30.37 -11.07
CA ASP A 245 -1.06 30.06 -10.75
C ASP A 245 -1.31 28.55 -10.57
N GLY A 246 -0.46 27.69 -11.13
CA GLY A 246 -0.64 26.25 -11.12
C GLY A 246 -0.11 25.55 -9.86
N LEU A 247 -0.80 24.50 -9.43
CA LEU A 247 -0.30 23.56 -8.44
C LEU A 247 0.27 22.32 -9.15
N HIS A 248 1.32 21.75 -8.57
CA HIS A 248 2.06 20.62 -9.16
C HIS A 248 2.30 19.54 -8.13
N ILE A 249 2.38 18.30 -8.60
CA ILE A 249 2.76 17.13 -7.79
C ILE A 249 3.93 16.44 -8.46
N THR A 250 4.98 16.15 -7.69
CA THR A 250 6.11 15.34 -8.15
C THR A 250 6.50 14.32 -7.10
N GLY A 251 7.16 13.24 -7.51
CA GLY A 251 7.60 12.23 -6.58
C GLY A 251 8.52 11.18 -7.20
N GLY A 252 9.12 10.38 -6.34
CA GLY A 252 10.03 9.33 -6.73
C GLY A 252 10.89 8.85 -5.56
N LEU A 253 12.08 8.34 -5.88
CA LEU A 253 13.09 8.04 -4.88
C LEU A 253 13.34 9.23 -3.97
N ALA A 254 13.55 8.97 -2.69
CA ALA A 254 14.10 9.98 -1.79
C ALA A 254 15.48 10.43 -2.29
N ASP A 255 15.64 11.72 -2.51
CA ASP A 255 16.82 12.32 -3.12
C ASP A 255 18.05 12.36 -2.18
N ARG A 256 19.11 13.02 -2.63
CA ARG A 256 20.33 13.24 -1.85
C ARG A 256 20.06 13.91 -0.51
N GLU A 257 19.19 14.92 -0.50
CA GLU A 257 18.92 15.75 0.66
C GLU A 257 17.96 15.08 1.66
N PHE A 258 16.98 14.35 1.16
CA PHE A 258 16.00 13.69 2.01
C PHE A 258 16.40 12.26 2.38
N GLY A 259 16.88 11.46 1.41
CA GLY A 259 17.16 10.03 1.56
C GLY A 259 18.62 9.64 1.53
N HIS A 260 19.57 10.58 1.51
CA HIS A 260 21.00 10.32 1.32
C HIS A 260 21.31 9.50 0.05
N TRP A 261 20.47 9.61 -0.99
CA TRP A 261 20.61 8.85 -2.20
C TRP A 261 21.49 9.56 -3.23
N MET A 262 22.48 8.88 -3.71
CA MET A 262 23.31 9.28 -4.84
C MET A 262 23.76 8.01 -5.56
N LYS A 263 23.68 8.03 -6.90
CA LYS A 263 24.08 6.92 -7.75
C LYS A 263 25.07 7.35 -8.80
N GLU A 264 26.19 6.61 -8.93
CA GLU A 264 27.10 6.75 -10.05
C GLU A 264 26.58 5.97 -11.26
N ILE A 265 26.48 6.66 -12.40
CA ILE A 265 26.09 6.07 -13.69
C ILE A 265 27.32 6.13 -14.61
N GLN A 266 27.84 4.96 -14.99
CA GLN A 266 29.00 4.85 -15.88
C GLN A 266 28.64 5.24 -17.31
N PRO A 267 29.63 5.56 -18.18
CA PRO A 267 29.39 5.74 -19.61
C PRO A 267 28.65 4.53 -20.22
N GLY A 268 27.51 4.79 -20.87
CA GLY A 268 26.65 3.77 -21.46
C GLY A 268 25.65 3.11 -20.52
N GLU A 269 25.73 3.37 -19.20
CA GLU A 269 24.75 2.83 -18.26
C GLU A 269 23.47 3.69 -18.19
N SER A 270 22.39 3.03 -17.78
CA SER A 270 21.09 3.65 -17.53
C SER A 270 20.62 3.38 -16.10
N PHE A 271 19.80 4.28 -15.58
CA PHE A 271 19.07 4.12 -14.32
C PHE A 271 17.59 4.38 -14.53
N GLU A 272 16.76 3.44 -14.11
CA GLU A 272 15.30 3.52 -14.15
C GLU A 272 14.73 3.83 -12.77
N THR A 273 13.77 4.75 -12.71
CA THR A 273 13.06 5.08 -11.46
C THR A 273 12.04 4.01 -11.10
N PRO A 274 11.62 3.94 -9.81
CA PRO A 274 10.40 3.27 -9.44
C PRO A 274 9.20 3.78 -10.25
N LYS A 275 8.19 2.93 -10.43
CA LYS A 275 6.96 3.31 -11.11
C LYS A 275 6.08 4.17 -10.22
N ALA A 276 5.44 5.16 -10.82
CA ALA A 276 4.30 5.87 -10.25
C ALA A 276 3.02 5.44 -10.96
N ILE A 277 1.90 5.40 -10.24
CA ILE A 277 0.56 5.14 -10.76
C ILE A 277 -0.22 6.45 -10.64
N LEU A 278 -0.75 6.96 -11.75
CA LEU A 278 -1.42 8.25 -11.83
C LEU A 278 -2.83 8.11 -12.37
N SER A 279 -3.72 8.99 -11.91
CA SER A 279 -5.08 9.10 -12.43
C SER A 279 -5.64 10.50 -12.24
N VAL A 280 -6.69 10.82 -13.00
CA VAL A 280 -7.57 11.98 -12.80
C VAL A 280 -9.02 11.53 -12.93
N CYS A 281 -9.91 12.02 -12.09
CA CYS A 281 -11.34 11.70 -12.18
C CYS A 281 -12.23 12.90 -11.87
N GLN A 282 -13.44 12.87 -12.40
CA GLN A 282 -14.53 13.72 -11.90
C GLN A 282 -15.26 12.95 -10.79
N GLY A 283 -15.19 13.45 -9.57
CA GLY A 283 -15.71 12.79 -8.37
C GLY A 283 -15.06 13.28 -7.09
N ASP A 284 -14.74 12.38 -6.21
CA ASP A 284 -14.16 12.61 -4.89
C ASP A 284 -12.86 11.83 -4.66
N VAL A 285 -12.24 12.04 -3.50
CA VAL A 285 -11.00 11.35 -3.12
C VAL A 285 -11.19 9.83 -3.00
N ASP A 286 -12.37 9.34 -2.64
CA ASP A 286 -12.63 7.90 -2.55
C ASP A 286 -12.66 7.24 -3.95
N LEU A 287 -13.22 7.92 -4.95
CA LEU A 287 -13.12 7.47 -6.35
C LEU A 287 -11.67 7.47 -6.83
N MET A 288 -10.90 8.50 -6.52
CA MET A 288 -9.48 8.56 -6.88
C MET A 288 -8.70 7.41 -6.24
N CYS A 289 -8.88 7.17 -4.95
CA CYS A 289 -8.25 6.05 -4.26
C CYS A 289 -8.64 4.71 -4.89
N HIS A 290 -9.91 4.52 -5.22
CA HIS A 290 -10.39 3.31 -5.91
C HIS A 290 -9.65 3.09 -7.24
N ARG A 291 -9.50 4.12 -8.09
CA ARG A 291 -8.77 4.03 -9.36
C ARG A 291 -7.32 3.61 -9.19
N LEU A 292 -6.62 4.24 -8.26
CA LEU A 292 -5.21 3.94 -7.99
C LEU A 292 -5.02 2.52 -7.41
N VAL A 293 -5.87 2.12 -6.48
CA VAL A 293 -5.82 0.77 -5.88
C VAL A 293 -6.19 -0.31 -6.90
N SER A 294 -7.18 -0.04 -7.77
CA SER A 294 -7.62 -0.98 -8.81
C SER A 294 -6.54 -1.31 -9.84
N ALA A 295 -5.51 -0.47 -9.99
CA ALA A 295 -4.32 -0.80 -10.79
C ALA A 295 -3.62 -2.07 -10.30
N GLY A 296 -3.85 -2.50 -9.06
CA GLY A 296 -3.35 -3.76 -8.49
C GLY A 296 -4.13 -5.01 -8.91
N GLU A 297 -5.35 -4.88 -9.45
CA GLU A 297 -6.20 -6.04 -9.81
C GLU A 297 -5.55 -6.98 -10.84
N LYS A 298 -4.80 -6.44 -11.80
CA LYS A 298 -4.07 -7.23 -12.80
C LYS A 298 -3.09 -8.24 -12.18
N TYR A 299 -2.53 -7.95 -11.02
CA TYR A 299 -1.62 -8.86 -10.32
C TYR A 299 -2.38 -9.98 -9.61
N MET A 300 -3.66 -9.76 -9.28
CA MET A 300 -4.52 -10.75 -8.61
C MET A 300 -5.00 -11.86 -9.56
N GLU A 301 -4.81 -11.72 -10.86
CA GLU A 301 -5.06 -12.80 -11.81
C GLU A 301 -4.01 -13.91 -11.73
N ASN A 302 -2.82 -13.59 -11.24
CA ASN A 302 -1.68 -14.51 -11.13
C ASN A 302 -1.51 -15.14 -9.73
N VAL A 303 -2.45 -14.89 -8.79
CA VAL A 303 -2.46 -15.59 -7.51
C VAL A 303 -2.99 -17.01 -7.68
N PRO A 304 -2.67 -17.97 -6.77
CA PRO A 304 -3.19 -19.33 -6.82
C PRO A 304 -4.71 -19.37 -6.94
N GLU A 305 -5.24 -20.34 -7.67
CA GLU A 305 -6.69 -20.46 -7.92
C GLU A 305 -7.51 -20.53 -6.62
N SER A 306 -6.96 -21.16 -5.56
CA SER A 306 -7.59 -21.20 -4.24
C SER A 306 -7.91 -19.82 -3.68
N GLU A 307 -7.11 -18.81 -4.01
CA GLU A 307 -7.29 -17.42 -3.57
C GLU A 307 -8.50 -16.72 -4.21
N GLN A 308 -9.06 -17.30 -5.27
CA GLN A 308 -10.21 -16.72 -5.96
C GLN A 308 -11.52 -16.80 -5.17
N SER A 309 -11.61 -17.71 -4.19
CA SER A 309 -12.75 -17.83 -3.27
C SER A 309 -12.63 -16.98 -2.00
N LEU A 310 -11.50 -16.31 -1.77
CA LEU A 310 -11.12 -15.64 -0.53
C LEU A 310 -11.21 -16.58 0.69
N PRO A 311 -10.37 -17.61 0.74
CA PRO A 311 -10.39 -18.62 1.80
C PRO A 311 -10.23 -18.01 3.19
N ILE A 312 -10.83 -18.67 4.19
CA ILE A 312 -10.74 -18.26 5.58
C ILE A 312 -9.46 -18.81 6.20
N VAL A 313 -8.70 -17.93 6.85
CA VAL A 313 -7.45 -18.25 7.53
C VAL A 313 -7.69 -18.45 9.02
N PHE A 314 -7.06 -19.46 9.60
CA PHE A 314 -6.81 -19.52 11.03
C PHE A 314 -5.32 -19.29 11.29
N ASN A 315 -5.00 -18.29 12.08
CA ASN A 315 -3.63 -18.01 12.52
C ASN A 315 -3.54 -18.24 14.04
N GLU A 316 -2.58 -19.07 14.48
CA GLU A 316 -2.50 -19.49 15.88
C GLU A 316 -1.82 -18.48 16.82
N TYR A 317 -1.26 -17.38 16.29
CA TYR A 317 -0.45 -16.45 17.10
C TYR A 317 -1.17 -15.95 18.37
N CYS A 318 -2.38 -15.42 18.23
CA CYS A 318 -3.13 -14.92 19.38
C CYS A 318 -3.70 -16.02 20.28
N THR A 319 -3.52 -17.30 19.95
CA THR A 319 -3.79 -18.43 20.81
C THR A 319 -2.58 -18.78 21.65
N THR A 320 -1.40 -18.85 21.02
CA THR A 320 -0.18 -19.37 21.67
C THR A 320 0.84 -18.29 22.06
N TRP A 321 0.70 -17.07 21.50
CA TRP A 321 1.60 -15.94 21.75
C TRP A 321 3.07 -16.26 21.42
N GLY A 322 3.29 -16.89 20.27
CA GLY A 322 4.63 -17.27 19.80
C GLY A 322 5.18 -18.51 20.53
N ASN A 323 4.29 -19.42 20.90
CA ASN A 323 4.63 -20.74 21.43
C ASN A 323 3.87 -21.85 20.68
N PRO A 324 4.00 -21.96 19.35
CA PRO A 324 3.33 -22.96 18.54
C PRO A 324 3.93 -24.34 18.78
N SER A 325 3.38 -25.10 19.71
CA SER A 325 3.80 -26.48 19.97
C SER A 325 2.92 -27.47 19.23
N ASP A 326 3.44 -28.69 19.00
CA ASP A 326 2.68 -29.80 18.43
C ASP A 326 1.41 -30.10 19.23
N GLU A 327 1.48 -29.97 20.56
CA GLU A 327 0.35 -30.13 21.47
C GLU A 327 -0.70 -29.05 21.29
N ASN A 328 -0.30 -27.77 21.37
CA ASN A 328 -1.21 -26.63 21.20
C ASN A 328 -1.89 -26.66 19.84
N ILE A 329 -1.12 -26.91 18.77
CA ILE A 329 -1.67 -26.99 17.41
C ILE A 329 -2.67 -28.13 17.27
N THR A 330 -2.39 -29.29 17.87
CA THR A 330 -3.32 -30.42 17.83
C THR A 330 -4.65 -30.08 18.53
N GLU A 331 -4.63 -29.44 19.68
CA GLU A 331 -5.85 -28.98 20.38
C GLU A 331 -6.65 -27.98 19.55
N ILE A 332 -5.96 -26.99 18.96
CA ILE A 332 -6.60 -26.00 18.09
C ILE A 332 -7.26 -26.67 16.88
N LEU A 333 -6.54 -27.57 16.20
CA LEU A 333 -7.04 -28.29 15.03
C LEU A 333 -8.30 -29.12 15.35
N GLU A 334 -8.38 -29.74 16.54
CA GLU A 334 -9.60 -30.46 16.97
C GLU A 334 -10.78 -29.51 17.23
N ALA A 335 -10.52 -28.29 17.73
CA ALA A 335 -11.56 -27.32 17.99
C ALA A 335 -12.15 -26.69 16.71
N ILE A 336 -11.31 -26.48 15.70
CA ILE A 336 -11.70 -25.78 14.46
C ILE A 336 -12.03 -26.72 13.29
N LYS A 337 -11.88 -28.03 13.47
CA LYS A 337 -12.24 -29.00 12.43
C LYS A 337 -13.70 -28.81 11.98
N ASP A 338 -13.95 -28.96 10.72
CA ASP A 338 -15.29 -28.81 10.12
C ASP A 338 -15.93 -27.41 10.25
N LYS A 339 -15.16 -26.38 10.70
CA LYS A 339 -15.64 -24.99 10.81
C LYS A 339 -15.46 -24.17 9.53
N GLY A 340 -14.83 -24.74 8.50
CA GLY A 340 -14.71 -24.12 7.18
C GLY A 340 -13.49 -23.23 6.99
N PHE A 341 -12.44 -23.45 7.79
CA PHE A 341 -11.12 -22.87 7.58
C PHE A 341 -10.39 -23.64 6.48
N GLU A 342 -9.72 -22.91 5.59
CA GLU A 342 -8.96 -23.49 4.48
C GLU A 342 -7.44 -23.39 4.70
N TYR A 343 -6.98 -22.43 5.50
CA TYR A 343 -5.56 -22.27 5.86
C TYR A 343 -5.36 -22.30 7.37
N PHE A 344 -4.28 -22.97 7.79
CA PHE A 344 -3.79 -22.95 9.16
C PHE A 344 -2.36 -22.46 9.17
N VAL A 345 -2.09 -21.32 9.80
CA VAL A 345 -0.77 -20.69 9.81
C VAL A 345 -0.09 -20.90 11.16
N ILE A 346 1.07 -21.58 11.12
CA ILE A 346 2.02 -21.65 12.25
C ILE A 346 2.79 -20.32 12.24
N ASP A 347 2.50 -19.47 13.21
CA ASP A 347 3.09 -18.14 13.30
C ASP A 347 4.49 -18.17 13.97
N CYS A 348 5.03 -17.06 14.40
CA CYS A 348 6.37 -16.95 14.96
C CYS A 348 6.61 -17.90 16.15
N GLY A 349 7.88 -18.22 16.41
CA GLY A 349 8.29 -19.01 17.57
C GLY A 349 8.56 -20.50 17.30
N TRP A 350 8.18 -21.05 16.16
CA TRP A 350 8.40 -22.47 15.81
C TRP A 350 9.90 -22.87 15.79
N PHE A 351 10.80 -21.89 15.72
CA PHE A 351 12.28 -22.04 15.65
C PHE A 351 13.00 -21.72 16.95
N LYS A 352 12.31 -21.26 17.99
CA LYS A 352 12.94 -20.80 19.24
C LYS A 352 13.41 -21.95 20.12
N GLU A 353 14.44 -21.69 20.94
CA GLU A 353 14.82 -22.57 22.03
C GLU A 353 13.79 -22.50 23.19
N ASP A 354 13.75 -23.54 24.00
CA ASP A 354 12.84 -23.58 25.14
C ASP A 354 13.14 -22.45 26.14
N GLY A 355 12.10 -21.75 26.59
CA GLY A 355 12.22 -20.62 27.51
C GLY A 355 12.79 -19.33 26.92
N VAL A 356 13.10 -19.29 25.60
CA VAL A 356 13.61 -18.10 24.91
C VAL A 356 12.45 -17.41 24.17
N PRO A 357 12.32 -16.06 24.26
CA PRO A 357 11.33 -15.34 23.47
C PRO A 357 11.60 -15.48 21.97
N TRP A 358 10.51 -15.49 21.16
CA TRP A 358 10.62 -15.62 19.71
C TRP A 358 11.29 -14.40 19.05
N ASP A 359 11.02 -13.19 19.56
CA ASP A 359 11.45 -11.90 19.03
C ASP A 359 12.95 -11.61 19.14
N VAL A 360 13.70 -12.53 19.72
CA VAL A 360 15.18 -12.53 19.79
C VAL A 360 15.81 -13.74 19.12
N SER A 361 15.03 -14.63 18.52
CA SER A 361 15.48 -15.97 18.09
C SER A 361 15.47 -16.19 16.57
N MET A 362 14.93 -15.25 15.75
CA MET A 362 14.84 -15.38 14.30
C MET A 362 16.24 -15.37 13.64
N GLY A 363 16.37 -15.98 12.47
CA GLY A 363 17.59 -15.98 11.63
C GLY A 363 18.12 -17.37 11.30
N ASP A 364 18.23 -18.27 12.28
CA ASP A 364 18.72 -19.64 12.03
C ASP A 364 17.64 -20.58 11.48
N TYR A 365 16.39 -20.35 11.80
CA TYR A 365 15.21 -21.09 11.36
C TYR A 365 15.35 -22.62 11.43
N ASN A 366 15.89 -23.11 12.55
CA ASN A 366 15.91 -24.54 12.85
C ASN A 366 14.63 -24.90 13.63
N VAL A 367 13.96 -25.97 13.25
CA VAL A 367 12.77 -26.45 13.95
C VAL A 367 13.10 -26.72 15.41
N SER A 368 12.31 -26.15 16.34
CA SER A 368 12.48 -26.36 17.77
C SER A 368 12.16 -27.81 18.18
N PRO A 369 13.13 -28.61 18.67
CA PRO A 369 12.86 -30.00 19.03
C PRO A 369 11.99 -30.13 20.31
N SER A 370 11.93 -29.10 21.14
CA SER A 370 11.06 -29.08 22.33
C SER A 370 9.61 -28.80 21.97
N LEU A 371 9.36 -27.92 20.98
CA LEU A 371 8.01 -27.61 20.50
C LEU A 371 7.47 -28.71 19.57
N PHE A 372 8.34 -29.31 18.77
CA PHE A 372 7.98 -30.35 17.80
C PHE A 372 8.79 -31.65 18.02
N PRO A 373 8.54 -32.37 19.11
CA PRO A 373 9.34 -33.56 19.48
C PRO A 373 9.22 -34.73 18.49
N GLN A 374 8.17 -34.75 17.68
CA GLN A 374 7.95 -35.74 16.60
C GLN A 374 8.38 -35.21 15.22
N GLY A 375 8.93 -33.99 15.17
CA GLY A 375 9.23 -33.29 13.91
C GLY A 375 8.06 -32.48 13.38
N LEU A 376 8.40 -31.37 12.68
CA LEU A 376 7.39 -30.46 12.11
C LEU A 376 6.55 -31.15 11.01
N GLU A 377 7.09 -32.19 10.35
CA GLU A 377 6.37 -33.01 9.37
C GLU A 377 5.07 -33.56 9.93
N LYS A 378 5.07 -34.05 11.17
CA LYS A 378 3.88 -34.63 11.80
C LYS A 378 2.80 -33.60 12.05
N THR A 379 3.18 -32.42 12.46
CA THR A 379 2.25 -31.30 12.66
C THR A 379 1.64 -30.87 11.31
N VAL A 380 2.44 -30.77 10.26
CA VAL A 380 1.96 -30.45 8.91
C VAL A 380 1.02 -31.54 8.37
N GLU A 381 1.33 -32.82 8.59
CA GLU A 381 0.45 -33.94 8.23
C GLU A 381 -0.93 -33.80 8.91
N ARG A 382 -0.97 -33.49 10.22
CA ARG A 382 -2.24 -33.28 10.96
C ARG A 382 -3.05 -32.09 10.43
N ILE A 383 -2.41 -30.98 10.06
CA ILE A 383 -3.11 -29.84 9.45
C ILE A 383 -3.83 -30.32 8.16
N ARG A 384 -3.13 -31.06 7.30
CA ARG A 384 -3.71 -31.61 6.07
C ARG A 384 -4.81 -32.66 6.31
N GLU A 385 -4.65 -33.52 7.32
CA GLU A 385 -5.68 -34.50 7.72
C GLU A 385 -6.99 -33.82 8.13
N LYS A 386 -6.94 -32.57 8.60
CA LYS A 386 -8.12 -31.74 8.90
C LYS A 386 -8.64 -30.94 7.69
N GLY A 387 -8.08 -31.17 6.50
CA GLY A 387 -8.52 -30.54 5.25
C GLY A 387 -8.01 -29.11 5.04
N MET A 388 -7.05 -28.65 5.86
CA MET A 388 -6.48 -27.30 5.75
C MET A 388 -5.10 -27.33 5.09
N LYS A 389 -4.76 -26.24 4.41
CA LYS A 389 -3.42 -26.00 3.88
C LYS A 389 -2.50 -25.45 4.96
N PRO A 390 -1.27 -26.00 5.12
CA PRO A 390 -0.34 -25.53 6.12
C PRO A 390 0.37 -24.23 5.69
N GLY A 391 0.44 -23.27 6.60
CA GLY A 391 1.19 -22.04 6.47
C GLY A 391 2.28 -21.91 7.54
N ILE A 392 3.30 -21.09 7.27
CA ILE A 392 4.39 -20.83 8.19
C ILE A 392 4.88 -19.38 8.11
N TRP A 393 5.35 -18.86 9.24
CA TRP A 393 5.86 -17.48 9.38
C TRP A 393 7.38 -17.43 9.24
N PHE A 394 7.87 -16.34 8.60
CA PHE A 394 9.28 -15.96 8.55
C PHE A 394 9.44 -14.44 8.67
N GLU A 395 10.55 -14.00 9.27
CA GLU A 395 11.07 -12.63 9.21
C GLU A 395 12.42 -12.68 8.47
N ILE A 396 12.35 -12.71 7.13
CA ILE A 396 13.45 -13.13 6.26
C ILE A 396 14.67 -12.19 6.26
N ASP A 397 14.46 -10.90 6.45
CA ASP A 397 15.53 -9.89 6.38
C ASP A 397 16.30 -9.71 7.69
N ASN A 398 15.81 -10.29 8.79
CA ASN A 398 16.26 -9.95 10.14
C ASN A 398 16.91 -11.12 10.88
N VAL A 399 17.81 -10.79 11.82
CA VAL A 399 18.50 -11.77 12.66
C VAL A 399 18.42 -11.34 14.11
N GLY A 400 17.91 -12.21 14.96
CA GLY A 400 17.77 -11.99 16.42
C GLY A 400 19.07 -12.29 17.18
N PRO A 401 19.29 -11.67 18.36
CA PRO A 401 20.54 -11.79 19.13
C PRO A 401 20.77 -13.18 19.73
N ARG A 402 19.81 -14.08 19.69
CA ARG A 402 19.97 -15.47 20.14
C ARG A 402 20.26 -16.44 19.00
N ALA A 403 20.14 -16.00 17.75
CA ALA A 403 20.55 -16.79 16.60
C ALA A 403 22.08 -16.79 16.46
N ARG A 404 22.66 -17.92 16.01
CA ARG A 404 24.11 -18.01 15.71
C ARG A 404 24.49 -17.06 14.59
N ALA A 405 23.60 -16.87 13.64
CA ALA A 405 23.73 -15.94 12.53
C ALA A 405 23.99 -14.49 12.97
N PHE A 406 23.61 -14.09 14.20
CA PHE A 406 23.80 -12.73 14.72
C PHE A 406 25.29 -12.33 14.82
N GLU A 407 26.17 -13.29 15.09
CA GLU A 407 27.62 -13.07 15.18
C GLU A 407 28.33 -13.12 13.83
N ASN A 408 27.61 -13.51 12.76
CA ASN A 408 28.18 -13.62 11.42
C ASN A 408 28.19 -12.26 10.70
N THR A 409 28.91 -11.29 11.29
CA THR A 409 28.88 -9.88 10.89
C THR A 409 29.41 -9.60 9.48
N ASP A 410 30.08 -10.57 8.82
CA ASP A 410 30.54 -10.41 7.45
C ASP A 410 29.39 -10.41 6.44
N HIS A 411 28.27 -11.02 6.78
CA HIS A 411 27.07 -11.15 5.97
C HIS A 411 25.91 -10.26 6.42
N LEU A 412 26.16 -9.37 7.39
CA LEU A 412 25.17 -8.46 7.93
C LEU A 412 25.40 -7.03 7.47
N LEU A 413 24.32 -6.28 7.30
CA LEU A 413 24.39 -4.86 6.93
C LEU A 413 25.21 -4.06 7.94
N LYS A 414 26.02 -3.16 7.41
CA LYS A 414 26.86 -2.23 8.18
C LYS A 414 26.52 -0.77 7.80
N ARG A 415 26.81 0.12 8.73
CA ARG A 415 26.87 1.56 8.50
C ARG A 415 28.10 2.13 9.17
N ASP A 416 28.88 2.88 8.39
CA ASP A 416 30.18 3.40 8.85
C ASP A 416 31.10 2.28 9.36
N GLY A 417 31.05 1.12 8.72
CA GLY A 417 31.82 -0.07 9.07
C GLY A 417 31.32 -0.88 10.28
N MET A 418 30.24 -0.43 10.94
CA MET A 418 29.69 -1.10 12.13
C MET A 418 28.39 -1.83 11.79
N PRO A 419 28.14 -3.05 12.33
CA PRO A 419 26.88 -3.75 12.12
C PRO A 419 25.68 -2.90 12.53
N LEU A 420 24.70 -2.81 11.62
CA LEU A 420 23.42 -2.16 11.92
C LEU A 420 22.66 -3.03 12.93
N SER A 421 22.48 -2.51 14.13
CA SER A 421 21.80 -3.20 15.21
C SER A 421 20.71 -2.31 15.82
N THR A 422 19.54 -2.89 16.04
CA THR A 422 18.49 -2.36 16.87
C THR A 422 18.46 -3.10 18.20
N TYR A 423 17.45 -2.89 19.03
CA TYR A 423 17.35 -3.59 20.32
C TYR A 423 17.31 -5.13 20.19
N THR A 424 16.58 -5.63 19.18
CA THR A 424 16.36 -7.08 19.03
C THR A 424 16.78 -7.64 17.67
N ARG A 425 17.34 -6.83 16.77
CA ARG A 425 17.62 -7.26 15.38
C ARG A 425 18.93 -6.72 14.86
N ARG A 426 19.54 -7.53 13.99
CA ARG A 426 20.47 -7.16 12.90
C ARG A 426 19.80 -7.49 11.58
N PHE A 427 20.38 -7.03 10.48
CA PHE A 427 19.80 -7.15 9.14
C PHE A 427 20.76 -7.87 8.22
N TRP A 428 20.25 -8.81 7.43
CA TRP A 428 21.03 -9.45 6.40
C TRP A 428 21.40 -8.46 5.30
N ASP A 429 22.62 -8.59 4.77
CA ASP A 429 22.96 -8.00 3.47
C ASP A 429 22.35 -8.87 2.37
N MET A 430 21.13 -8.52 1.93
CA MET A 430 20.42 -9.27 0.92
C MET A 430 21.09 -9.23 -0.46
N THR A 431 22.09 -8.34 -0.66
CA THR A 431 22.89 -8.31 -1.90
C THR A 431 24.02 -9.34 -1.88
N ASP A 432 24.31 -9.94 -0.73
CA ASP A 432 25.36 -10.95 -0.57
C ASP A 432 24.88 -12.33 -1.09
N PRO A 433 25.56 -12.93 -2.08
CA PRO A 433 25.21 -14.24 -2.59
C PRO A 433 25.17 -15.33 -1.52
N TRP A 434 26.04 -15.25 -0.49
CA TRP A 434 26.02 -16.21 0.62
C TRP A 434 24.70 -16.12 1.39
N VAL A 435 24.19 -14.91 1.64
CA VAL A 435 22.90 -14.69 2.30
C VAL A 435 21.76 -15.26 1.46
N GLN A 436 21.80 -15.01 0.15
CA GLN A 436 20.80 -15.55 -0.78
C GLN A 436 20.77 -17.09 -0.77
N ASP A 437 21.92 -17.74 -0.72
CA ASP A 437 22.02 -19.20 -0.63
C ASP A 437 21.57 -19.71 0.74
N TYR A 438 22.00 -19.04 1.82
CA TYR A 438 21.60 -19.39 3.19
C TYR A 438 20.10 -19.30 3.40
N LEU A 439 19.48 -18.18 3.01
CA LEU A 439 18.04 -18.02 3.11
C LEU A 439 17.29 -18.94 2.13
N GLY A 440 17.86 -19.24 0.98
CA GLY A 440 17.35 -20.27 0.06
C GLY A 440 17.21 -21.62 0.77
N GLU A 441 18.26 -22.06 1.50
CA GLU A 441 18.20 -23.30 2.30
C GLU A 441 17.20 -23.20 3.44
N LYS A 442 17.24 -22.10 4.22
CA LYS A 442 16.45 -21.95 5.45
C LYS A 442 14.97 -21.68 5.21
N VAL A 443 14.63 -20.88 4.21
CA VAL A 443 13.26 -20.49 3.91
C VAL A 443 12.69 -21.39 2.82
N ILE A 444 13.23 -21.34 1.61
CA ILE A 444 12.71 -22.10 0.46
C ILE A 444 12.83 -23.60 0.72
N GLY A 445 13.99 -24.05 1.22
CA GLY A 445 14.20 -25.46 1.58
C GLY A 445 13.22 -25.96 2.64
N THR A 446 12.84 -25.13 3.62
CA THR A 446 11.82 -25.46 4.63
C THR A 446 10.43 -25.56 3.99
N LEU A 447 10.06 -24.58 3.16
CA LEU A 447 8.77 -24.63 2.45
C LEU A 447 8.63 -25.91 1.60
N GLN A 448 9.65 -26.23 0.83
CA GLN A 448 9.67 -27.43 -0.03
C GLN A 448 9.71 -28.73 0.76
N LYS A 449 10.60 -28.82 1.77
CA LYS A 449 10.77 -30.02 2.57
C LYS A 449 9.51 -30.46 3.28
N TYR A 450 8.80 -29.50 3.91
CA TYR A 450 7.59 -29.80 4.68
C TYR A 450 6.32 -29.63 3.83
N GLY A 451 6.46 -29.03 2.64
CA GLY A 451 5.35 -28.82 1.70
C GLY A 451 4.39 -27.74 2.18
N PHE A 452 4.87 -26.66 2.75
CA PHE A 452 4.02 -25.52 3.09
C PHE A 452 3.44 -24.87 1.84
N GLU A 453 2.18 -24.48 1.90
CA GLU A 453 1.46 -23.86 0.80
C GLU A 453 1.17 -22.37 1.04
N TYR A 454 1.56 -21.86 2.22
CA TYR A 454 1.36 -20.49 2.64
C TYR A 454 2.57 -19.99 3.44
N MET A 455 3.02 -18.77 3.17
CA MET A 455 4.10 -18.12 3.91
C MET A 455 3.67 -16.71 4.34
N LYS A 456 3.72 -16.46 5.65
CA LYS A 456 3.60 -15.11 6.20
C LYS A 456 5.00 -14.50 6.32
N MET A 457 5.17 -13.32 5.71
CA MET A 457 6.43 -12.58 5.73
C MET A 457 6.31 -11.38 6.67
N ASP A 458 7.11 -11.38 7.72
CA ASP A 458 7.13 -10.28 8.67
C ASP A 458 8.42 -9.45 8.56
N TYR A 459 8.38 -8.23 9.11
CA TYR A 459 9.49 -7.30 9.14
C TYR A 459 9.27 -6.29 10.27
N ASN A 460 10.02 -6.39 11.37
CA ASN A 460 9.65 -5.72 12.62
C ASN A 460 10.60 -4.58 13.03
N ASP A 461 11.52 -4.15 12.15
CA ASP A 461 12.39 -3.02 12.43
C ASP A 461 12.91 -2.36 11.15
N THR A 462 13.36 -1.12 11.20
CA THR A 462 13.80 -0.36 10.03
C THR A 462 15.27 0.04 10.10
N ILE A 463 15.97 -0.01 8.97
CA ILE A 463 17.38 0.36 8.87
C ILE A 463 17.64 1.87 8.68
N GLY A 464 16.59 2.69 8.65
CA GLY A 464 16.70 4.14 8.56
C GLY A 464 17.26 4.63 7.21
N ILE A 465 18.22 5.57 7.25
CA ILE A 465 18.71 6.25 6.04
C ILE A 465 19.53 5.38 5.08
N GLY A 466 19.95 4.19 5.50
CA GLY A 466 20.66 3.30 4.61
C GLY A 466 21.86 2.57 5.23
N CYS A 467 22.64 1.96 4.38
CA CYS A 467 23.77 1.09 4.75
C CYS A 467 24.97 1.29 3.80
N ASP A 468 26.11 0.75 4.23
CA ASP A 468 27.32 0.70 3.43
C ASP A 468 27.18 -0.25 2.21
N GLY A 469 28.21 -0.32 1.38
CA GLY A 469 28.29 -1.25 0.25
C GLY A 469 28.05 -0.61 -1.12
N CYS A 470 27.52 0.62 -1.16
CA CYS A 470 27.32 1.39 -2.38
C CYS A 470 27.91 2.80 -2.26
N GLU A 471 27.85 3.57 -3.33
CA GLU A 471 28.38 4.95 -3.41
C GLU A 471 27.67 5.94 -2.47
N SER A 472 26.52 5.57 -1.92
CA SER A 472 25.81 6.34 -0.89
C SER A 472 24.99 5.41 0.00
N LEU A 473 24.68 5.87 1.22
CA LEU A 473 23.83 5.11 2.15
C LEU A 473 22.45 4.82 1.56
N GLY A 474 21.85 5.79 0.87
CA GLY A 474 20.55 5.64 0.23
C GLY A 474 20.55 4.64 -0.92
N GLU A 475 21.65 4.55 -1.70
CA GLU A 475 21.77 3.53 -2.74
C GLU A 475 22.01 2.14 -2.14
N GLY A 476 22.78 2.05 -1.05
CA GLY A 476 22.93 0.81 -0.29
C GLY A 476 21.58 0.27 0.20
N LEU A 477 20.74 1.14 0.78
CA LEU A 477 19.38 0.78 1.17
C LEU A 477 18.56 0.28 -0.03
N ARG A 478 18.52 1.07 -1.11
CA ARG A 478 17.73 0.75 -2.30
C ARG A 478 18.11 -0.64 -2.84
N ARG A 479 19.40 -0.90 -3.01
CA ARG A 479 19.91 -2.18 -3.51
C ARG A 479 19.59 -3.34 -2.58
N ASN A 480 19.70 -3.13 -1.27
CA ASN A 480 19.36 -4.17 -0.30
C ASN A 480 17.85 -4.52 -0.33
N MET A 481 16.99 -3.51 -0.43
CA MET A 481 15.54 -3.75 -0.49
C MET A 481 15.10 -4.34 -1.83
N GLU A 482 15.72 -3.92 -2.94
CA GLU A 482 15.52 -4.56 -4.25
C GLU A 482 15.88 -6.06 -4.19
N ALA A 483 17.03 -6.42 -3.60
CA ALA A 483 17.44 -7.81 -3.42
C ALA A 483 16.50 -8.60 -2.48
N SER A 484 15.93 -7.96 -1.46
CA SER A 484 14.90 -8.56 -0.60
C SER A 484 13.62 -8.88 -1.41
N VAL A 485 13.15 -7.94 -2.23
CA VAL A 485 12.01 -8.16 -3.14
C VAL A 485 12.31 -9.26 -4.15
N ASP A 486 13.51 -9.31 -4.70
CA ASP A 486 13.93 -10.38 -5.63
C ASP A 486 13.97 -11.76 -4.94
N PHE A 487 14.31 -11.81 -3.66
CA PHE A 487 14.19 -13.06 -2.89
C PHE A 487 12.73 -13.51 -2.76
N VAL A 488 11.79 -12.59 -2.55
CA VAL A 488 10.34 -12.91 -2.54
C VAL A 488 9.87 -13.44 -3.91
N ARG A 489 10.36 -12.87 -5.01
CA ARG A 489 10.10 -13.38 -6.36
C ARG A 489 10.65 -14.80 -6.53
N ARG A 490 11.88 -15.04 -6.07
CA ARG A 490 12.51 -16.35 -6.06
C ARG A 490 11.72 -17.39 -5.26
N VAL A 491 11.14 -17.02 -4.11
CA VAL A 491 10.22 -17.90 -3.35
C VAL A 491 9.03 -18.33 -4.22
N LYS A 492 8.40 -17.39 -4.95
CA LYS A 492 7.27 -17.73 -5.85
C LYS A 492 7.68 -18.64 -7.00
N GLU A 493 8.88 -18.46 -7.54
CA GLU A 493 9.42 -19.28 -8.64
C GLU A 493 9.76 -20.69 -8.19
N GLU A 494 10.45 -20.84 -7.04
CA GLU A 494 10.94 -22.12 -6.54
C GLU A 494 9.90 -22.91 -5.73
N VAL A 495 8.81 -22.23 -5.27
CA VAL A 495 7.66 -22.86 -4.59
C VAL A 495 6.37 -22.50 -5.34
N PRO A 496 6.12 -23.06 -6.53
CA PRO A 496 4.95 -22.72 -7.34
C PRO A 496 3.64 -22.92 -6.58
N GLY A 497 2.77 -21.94 -6.64
CA GLY A 497 1.47 -21.96 -5.96
C GLY A 497 1.52 -21.55 -4.47
N ILE A 498 2.66 -21.11 -3.96
CA ILE A 498 2.76 -20.55 -2.60
C ILE A 498 1.89 -19.30 -2.46
N ILE A 499 1.16 -19.23 -1.36
CA ILE A 499 0.36 -18.06 -0.99
C ILE A 499 1.23 -17.18 -0.09
N LEU A 500 1.39 -15.91 -0.46
CA LEU A 500 2.19 -14.95 0.29
C LEU A 500 1.29 -13.97 1.05
N GLU A 501 1.51 -13.89 2.35
CA GLU A 501 0.96 -12.85 3.22
C GLU A 501 2.06 -11.84 3.55
N ASN A 502 1.82 -10.57 3.20
CA ASN A 502 2.64 -9.44 3.62
C ASN A 502 2.24 -9.03 5.06
N CYS A 503 3.21 -8.80 5.92
CA CYS A 503 3.00 -8.25 7.25
C CYS A 503 3.86 -6.99 7.43
N ALA A 504 4.96 -7.03 8.13
CA ALA A 504 5.81 -5.91 8.50
C ALA A 504 5.23 -5.11 9.67
N SER A 505 5.17 -5.74 10.85
CA SER A 505 4.52 -5.20 12.05
C SER A 505 3.10 -4.71 11.78
N GLY A 506 2.35 -5.43 10.94
CA GLY A 506 1.09 -4.97 10.37
C GLY A 506 1.31 -4.24 9.05
N GLY A 507 1.13 -2.93 8.98
CA GLY A 507 0.98 -2.19 7.73
C GLY A 507 2.21 -1.47 7.15
N HIS A 508 3.44 -1.79 7.54
CA HIS A 508 4.59 -0.95 7.17
C HIS A 508 5.18 -1.19 5.77
N LYS A 509 4.71 -2.21 5.05
CA LYS A 509 5.10 -2.50 3.65
C LYS A 509 3.88 -2.64 2.72
N LEU A 510 2.81 -1.86 2.94
CA LEU A 510 1.57 -1.88 2.13
C LEU A 510 1.66 -1.01 0.85
N GLU A 511 2.83 -0.77 0.33
CA GLU A 511 3.02 -0.03 -0.92
C GLU A 511 2.74 -0.93 -2.15
N PRO A 512 2.43 -0.34 -3.33
CA PRO A 512 1.94 -1.10 -4.49
C PRO A 512 2.87 -2.20 -5.00
N LEU A 513 4.22 -2.05 -4.88
CA LEU A 513 5.16 -3.06 -5.36
C LEU A 513 5.06 -4.34 -4.52
N MET A 514 5.12 -4.24 -3.19
CA MET A 514 5.00 -5.41 -2.32
C MET A 514 3.61 -6.04 -2.43
N MET A 515 2.56 -5.21 -2.50
CA MET A 515 1.20 -5.72 -2.67
C MET A 515 0.97 -6.41 -4.02
N SER A 516 1.73 -6.08 -5.07
CA SER A 516 1.67 -6.80 -6.36
C SER A 516 2.21 -8.23 -6.30
N LEU A 517 3.02 -8.55 -5.30
CA LEU A 517 3.63 -9.87 -5.11
C LEU A 517 2.81 -10.77 -4.19
N CYS A 518 1.99 -10.19 -3.30
CA CYS A 518 1.32 -10.88 -2.22
C CYS A 518 -0.17 -11.08 -2.48
N SER A 519 -0.71 -12.22 -2.06
CA SER A 519 -2.14 -12.50 -2.14
C SER A 519 -2.94 -11.68 -1.15
N MET A 520 -2.33 -11.34 -0.01
CA MET A 520 -2.95 -10.60 1.08
C MET A 520 -1.93 -9.93 1.99
N ALA A 521 -2.41 -9.10 2.91
CA ALA A 521 -1.63 -8.51 3.98
C ALA A 521 -2.37 -8.57 5.32
N SER A 522 -1.65 -8.97 6.36
CA SER A 522 -2.01 -8.68 7.76
C SER A 522 -1.65 -7.22 8.03
N PHE A 523 -2.62 -6.33 7.84
CA PHE A 523 -2.37 -4.90 7.63
C PHE A 523 -2.21 -4.08 8.92
N SER A 524 -2.51 -4.64 10.07
CA SER A 524 -2.43 -3.95 11.36
C SER A 524 -2.36 -4.94 12.51
N ASP A 525 -1.57 -4.60 13.52
CA ASP A 525 -1.49 -5.35 14.78
C ASP A 525 -2.60 -4.95 15.80
N ALA A 526 -3.52 -4.05 15.40
CA ALA A 526 -4.66 -3.63 16.23
C ALA A 526 -5.80 -4.66 16.27
N HIS A 527 -5.53 -5.93 16.00
CA HIS A 527 -6.54 -6.97 15.74
C HIS A 527 -7.39 -7.38 16.94
N GLU A 528 -7.02 -7.02 18.16
CA GLU A 528 -7.86 -7.25 19.37
C GLU A 528 -8.65 -6.01 19.81
N THR A 529 -8.51 -4.89 19.13
CA THR A 529 -8.97 -3.60 19.61
C THR A 529 -10.21 -3.10 18.87
N GLU A 530 -10.81 -2.03 19.39
CA GLU A 530 -12.06 -1.48 18.88
C GLU A 530 -11.85 -0.71 17.57
N GLU A 531 -10.62 -0.27 17.31
CA GLU A 531 -10.25 0.52 16.14
C GLU A 531 -10.04 -0.28 14.85
N ILE A 532 -9.95 -1.61 14.92
CA ILE A 532 -9.64 -2.40 13.71
C ILE A 532 -10.63 -2.17 12.55
N PRO A 533 -11.95 -2.02 12.73
CA PRO A 533 -12.84 -1.72 11.62
C PRO A 533 -12.63 -0.33 11.02
N ILE A 534 -12.13 0.63 11.82
CA ILE A 534 -11.81 1.97 11.34
C ILE A 534 -10.56 1.92 10.46
N ILE A 535 -9.54 1.21 10.90
CA ILE A 535 -8.30 0.99 10.13
C ILE A 535 -8.63 0.24 8.83
N ALA A 536 -9.42 -0.83 8.91
CA ALA A 536 -9.83 -1.61 7.74
C ALA A 536 -10.56 -0.75 6.70
N ALA A 537 -11.51 0.08 7.13
CA ALA A 537 -12.21 1.00 6.25
C ALA A 537 -11.27 2.05 5.63
N ASN A 538 -10.37 2.63 6.41
CA ASN A 538 -9.38 3.58 5.92
C ASN A 538 -8.47 2.95 4.84
N LEU A 539 -8.06 1.69 5.03
CA LEU A 539 -7.16 0.99 4.13
C LEU A 539 -7.77 0.58 2.79
N HIS A 540 -9.09 0.63 2.63
CA HIS A 540 -9.71 0.50 1.31
C HIS A 540 -9.25 1.60 0.33
N ARG A 541 -8.66 2.70 0.84
CA ARG A 541 -8.04 3.76 0.06
C ARG A 541 -6.60 3.46 -0.38
N ALA A 542 -5.98 2.42 0.17
CA ALA A 542 -4.56 2.12 -0.02
C ALA A 542 -4.29 0.74 -0.63
N ILE A 543 -5.09 -0.26 -0.31
CA ILE A 543 -4.97 -1.65 -0.78
C ILE A 543 -6.32 -2.21 -1.19
N LEU A 544 -6.31 -3.25 -2.03
CA LEU A 544 -7.53 -3.95 -2.42
C LEU A 544 -8.19 -4.61 -1.20
N PRO A 545 -9.52 -4.46 -0.98
CA PRO A 545 -10.20 -5.15 0.11
C PRO A 545 -10.01 -6.68 0.11
N ARG A 546 -9.88 -7.29 -1.07
CA ARG A 546 -9.54 -8.73 -1.19
C ARG A 546 -8.14 -9.09 -0.65
N GLN A 547 -7.25 -8.11 -0.51
CA GLN A 547 -5.91 -8.28 0.09
C GLN A 547 -5.88 -7.91 1.57
N SER A 548 -6.93 -7.30 2.10
CA SER A 548 -7.03 -6.79 3.47
C SER A 548 -7.42 -7.90 4.44
N GLN A 549 -6.44 -8.60 5.01
CA GLN A 549 -6.69 -9.68 5.96
C GLN A 549 -6.97 -9.11 7.36
N ILE A 550 -8.18 -9.30 7.84
CA ILE A 550 -8.68 -8.77 9.11
C ILE A 550 -8.80 -9.89 10.12
N TRP A 551 -8.11 -9.73 11.24
CA TRP A 551 -8.14 -10.72 12.30
C TRP A 551 -9.33 -10.49 13.23
N ALA A 552 -10.17 -11.50 13.39
CA ALA A 552 -11.11 -11.62 14.48
C ALA A 552 -10.45 -12.45 15.57
N VAL A 553 -9.93 -11.79 16.59
CA VAL A 553 -9.36 -12.45 17.75
C VAL A 553 -10.46 -12.65 18.78
N ILE A 554 -10.76 -13.91 19.08
CA ILE A 554 -11.85 -14.31 19.97
C ILE A 554 -11.28 -14.81 21.28
N ARG A 555 -11.79 -14.31 22.40
CA ARG A 555 -11.40 -14.75 23.74
C ARG A 555 -12.50 -15.57 24.40
N GLU A 556 -12.13 -16.55 25.22
CA GLU A 556 -13.06 -17.37 26.01
C GLU A 556 -14.08 -16.52 26.79
N LYS A 557 -13.63 -15.37 27.32
CA LYS A 557 -14.44 -14.47 28.14
C LYS A 557 -15.28 -13.46 27.36
N ASP A 558 -15.15 -13.43 26.03
CA ASP A 558 -15.89 -12.49 25.21
C ASP A 558 -17.39 -12.74 25.26
N SER A 559 -18.15 -11.67 25.38
CA SER A 559 -19.61 -11.73 25.22
C SER A 559 -19.96 -12.04 23.75
N LEU A 560 -21.15 -12.61 23.52
CA LEU A 560 -21.65 -12.86 22.17
C LEU A 560 -21.65 -11.58 21.30
N LYS A 561 -21.93 -10.42 21.93
CA LYS A 561 -21.83 -9.11 21.28
C LYS A 561 -20.40 -8.80 20.82
N ARG A 562 -19.40 -8.99 21.68
CA ARG A 562 -17.99 -8.75 21.33
C ARG A 562 -17.53 -9.68 20.21
N ILE A 563 -17.94 -10.94 20.25
CA ILE A 563 -17.66 -11.92 19.19
C ILE A 563 -18.30 -11.46 17.87
N GLY A 564 -19.59 -11.09 17.89
CA GLY A 564 -20.28 -10.58 16.72
C GLY A 564 -19.65 -9.32 16.15
N TYR A 565 -19.19 -8.39 17.00
CA TYR A 565 -18.42 -7.22 16.58
C TYR A 565 -17.12 -7.62 15.88
N SER A 566 -16.31 -8.50 16.47
CA SER A 566 -15.03 -8.98 15.91
C SER A 566 -15.23 -9.69 14.55
N ILE A 567 -16.25 -10.51 14.44
CA ILE A 567 -16.59 -11.19 13.19
C ILE A 567 -17.04 -10.18 12.13
N THR A 568 -17.88 -9.20 12.48
CA THR A 568 -18.34 -8.18 11.53
C THR A 568 -17.19 -7.35 10.97
N ASN A 569 -16.13 -7.11 11.74
CA ASN A 569 -14.93 -6.41 11.24
C ASN A 569 -14.36 -7.09 9.99
N THR A 570 -14.40 -8.43 9.94
CA THR A 570 -13.80 -9.20 8.83
C THR A 570 -14.55 -9.05 7.50
N PHE A 571 -15.79 -8.58 7.52
CA PHE A 571 -16.55 -8.33 6.29
C PHE A 571 -16.09 -7.08 5.52
N LEU A 572 -15.22 -6.28 6.12
CA LEU A 572 -14.52 -5.20 5.41
C LEU A 572 -13.36 -5.71 4.54
N GLY A 573 -12.96 -6.99 4.68
CA GLY A 573 -11.85 -7.59 3.92
C GLY A 573 -11.87 -9.11 3.99
N ARG A 574 -10.71 -9.73 4.15
CA ARG A 574 -10.56 -11.19 4.27
C ARG A 574 -10.66 -11.63 5.72
N MET A 575 -11.42 -12.69 5.94
CA MET A 575 -11.59 -13.25 7.28
C MET A 575 -10.38 -14.06 7.73
N CYS A 576 -9.81 -13.66 8.87
CA CYS A 576 -8.84 -14.45 9.64
C CYS A 576 -9.34 -14.57 11.08
N LEU A 577 -9.30 -15.76 11.65
CA LEU A 577 -9.59 -15.99 13.06
C LEU A 577 -8.33 -16.38 13.83
N SER A 578 -8.34 -16.04 15.10
CA SER A 578 -7.34 -16.44 16.11
C SER A 578 -7.97 -16.39 17.51
N GLY A 579 -7.24 -16.80 18.54
CA GLY A 579 -7.65 -16.67 19.95
C GLY A 579 -7.99 -17.98 20.64
N ASP A 580 -8.83 -17.92 21.68
CA ASP A 580 -9.05 -19.01 22.64
C ASP A 580 -10.06 -20.06 22.15
N VAL A 581 -9.94 -20.52 20.91
CA VAL A 581 -10.95 -21.35 20.22
C VAL A 581 -11.18 -22.73 20.86
N THR A 582 -10.26 -23.21 21.67
CA THR A 582 -10.37 -24.51 22.38
C THR A 582 -11.32 -24.49 23.58
N HIS A 583 -11.72 -23.31 24.04
CA HIS A 583 -12.54 -23.13 25.24
C HIS A 583 -13.88 -22.44 24.99
N LEU A 584 -14.25 -22.22 23.72
CA LEU A 584 -15.51 -21.53 23.37
C LEU A 584 -16.74 -22.42 23.63
N THR A 585 -17.83 -21.79 24.08
CA THR A 585 -19.12 -22.44 24.27
C THR A 585 -19.84 -22.66 22.93
N GLU A 586 -20.89 -23.49 22.94
CA GLU A 586 -21.72 -23.72 21.76
C GLU A 586 -22.40 -22.43 21.26
N GLU A 587 -22.84 -21.55 22.19
CA GLU A 587 -23.45 -20.25 21.81
C GLU A 587 -22.43 -19.30 21.18
N GLN A 588 -21.18 -19.30 21.66
CA GLN A 588 -20.11 -18.51 21.05
C GLN A 588 -19.79 -19.02 19.64
N TRP A 589 -19.69 -20.35 19.47
CA TRP A 589 -19.50 -20.95 18.16
C TRP A 589 -20.68 -20.70 17.21
N ASP A 590 -21.94 -20.66 17.68
CA ASP A 590 -23.10 -20.32 16.83
C ASP A 590 -22.93 -18.93 16.19
N VAL A 591 -22.49 -17.94 16.97
CA VAL A 591 -22.24 -16.59 16.43
C VAL A 591 -21.14 -16.62 15.38
N ILE A 592 -20.05 -17.35 15.62
CA ILE A 592 -18.93 -17.48 14.67
C ILE A 592 -19.38 -18.22 13.40
N ASP A 593 -20.06 -19.36 13.52
CA ASP A 593 -20.49 -20.19 12.39
C ASP A 593 -21.48 -19.43 11.47
N ARG A 594 -22.41 -18.66 12.06
CA ARG A 594 -23.29 -17.76 11.28
C ARG A 594 -22.47 -16.68 10.54
N GLY A 595 -21.43 -16.13 11.17
CA GLY A 595 -20.54 -15.17 10.53
C GLY A 595 -19.72 -15.77 9.39
N ILE A 596 -19.21 -16.98 9.57
CA ILE A 596 -18.51 -17.71 8.50
C ILE A 596 -19.44 -17.97 7.31
N ALA A 597 -20.69 -18.38 7.57
CA ALA A 597 -21.68 -18.60 6.53
C ALA A 597 -21.98 -17.28 5.76
N PHE A 598 -22.19 -16.19 6.47
CA PHE A 598 -22.42 -14.87 5.88
C PHE A 598 -21.20 -14.39 5.08
N TYR A 599 -19.97 -14.55 5.60
CA TYR A 599 -18.76 -14.20 4.87
C TYR A 599 -18.66 -14.94 3.53
N LYS A 600 -18.90 -16.25 3.52
CA LYS A 600 -18.90 -17.07 2.28
C LYS A 600 -19.94 -16.59 1.27
N GLU A 601 -21.09 -16.12 1.74
CA GLU A 601 -22.14 -15.56 0.89
C GLU A 601 -21.67 -14.26 0.21
N VAL A 602 -20.99 -13.33 0.96
CA VAL A 602 -20.66 -11.98 0.49
C VAL A 602 -19.22 -11.84 -0.02
N SER A 603 -18.38 -12.86 0.06
CA SER A 603 -16.96 -12.82 -0.30
C SER A 603 -16.72 -12.33 -1.74
N HIS A 604 -17.62 -12.65 -2.67
CA HIS A 604 -17.54 -12.19 -4.05
C HIS A 604 -17.71 -10.66 -4.18
N ILE A 605 -18.49 -10.01 -3.29
CA ILE A 605 -18.63 -8.55 -3.22
C ILE A 605 -17.35 -7.93 -2.62
N ILE A 606 -16.77 -8.58 -1.60
CA ILE A 606 -15.49 -8.18 -1.02
C ILE A 606 -14.39 -8.23 -2.08
N LYS A 607 -14.37 -9.29 -2.87
CA LYS A 607 -13.36 -9.52 -3.91
C LYS A 607 -13.37 -8.46 -5.01
N LYS A 608 -14.57 -8.14 -5.53
CA LYS A 608 -14.75 -7.22 -6.64
C LYS A 608 -15.86 -6.23 -6.30
N GLY A 609 -15.57 -4.99 -6.23
CA GLY A 609 -16.57 -3.98 -5.95
C GLY A 609 -15.92 -2.66 -5.57
N ARG A 610 -16.68 -1.59 -5.64
CA ARG A 610 -16.27 -0.26 -5.23
C ARG A 610 -16.71 0.02 -3.81
N THR A 611 -15.80 0.55 -3.00
CA THR A 611 -16.09 0.98 -1.62
C THR A 611 -16.53 2.44 -1.59
N TYR A 612 -17.55 2.71 -0.76
CA TYR A 612 -18.07 4.03 -0.45
C TYR A 612 -18.05 4.23 1.07
N HIS A 613 -17.39 5.28 1.53
CA HIS A 613 -17.42 5.71 2.93
C HIS A 613 -18.59 6.68 3.10
N VAL A 614 -19.70 6.18 3.66
CA VAL A 614 -20.97 6.90 3.68
C VAL A 614 -21.32 7.53 5.03
N SER A 615 -20.44 7.39 6.02
CA SER A 615 -20.53 8.06 7.32
C SER A 615 -19.48 9.17 7.43
N GLU A 616 -19.69 10.09 8.36
CA GLU A 616 -18.69 11.10 8.68
C GLU A 616 -17.41 10.47 9.24
N LYS A 617 -16.29 11.16 9.02
CA LYS A 617 -14.99 10.74 9.54
C LYS A 617 -14.97 10.81 11.05
N LEU A 618 -14.56 9.73 11.71
CA LEU A 618 -14.37 9.68 13.15
C LEU A 618 -13.20 10.58 13.59
N THR A 619 -13.39 11.29 14.67
CA THR A 619 -12.37 12.18 15.22
C THR A 619 -11.19 11.39 15.81
N SER A 620 -11.48 10.32 16.54
CA SER A 620 -10.48 9.45 17.17
C SER A 620 -10.63 8.02 16.69
N ASP A 621 -9.52 7.36 16.34
CA ASP A 621 -9.51 5.94 16.07
C ASP A 621 -9.48 5.14 17.37
N ARG A 622 -8.74 5.61 18.40
CA ARG A 622 -8.55 4.92 19.68
C ARG A 622 -9.71 5.09 20.66
N HIS A 623 -10.43 6.19 20.56
CA HIS A 623 -11.61 6.49 21.37
C HIS A 623 -12.75 6.92 20.45
N PRO A 624 -13.28 5.97 19.63
CA PRO A 624 -14.28 6.30 18.65
C PRO A 624 -15.63 6.58 19.29
N GLU A 625 -16.30 7.62 18.83
CA GLU A 625 -17.68 7.95 19.22
C GLU A 625 -18.57 8.03 17.96
N GLY A 626 -19.82 7.65 18.11
CA GLY A 626 -20.77 7.62 17.01
C GLY A 626 -20.76 6.30 16.24
N TYR A 627 -20.76 6.37 14.92
CA TYR A 627 -20.82 5.17 14.07
C TYR A 627 -19.97 5.31 12.80
N GLN A 628 -19.67 4.18 12.21
CA GLN A 628 -19.08 4.06 10.87
C GLN A 628 -20.00 3.21 9.99
N ALA A 629 -20.21 3.65 8.76
CA ALA A 629 -20.91 2.88 7.74
C ALA A 629 -20.09 2.86 6.44
N VAL A 630 -19.88 1.66 5.92
CA VAL A 630 -19.18 1.41 4.66
C VAL A 630 -20.09 0.60 3.75
N VAL A 631 -20.25 1.05 2.51
CA VAL A 631 -21.00 0.34 1.48
C VAL A 631 -20.03 -0.13 0.41
N ARG A 632 -20.06 -1.41 0.07
CA ARG A 632 -19.31 -1.96 -1.04
C ARG A 632 -20.25 -2.49 -2.10
N VAL A 633 -20.23 -1.88 -3.29
CA VAL A 633 -21.10 -2.25 -4.42
C VAL A 633 -20.32 -3.13 -5.39
N GLY A 634 -20.78 -4.33 -5.59
CA GLY A 634 -20.26 -5.31 -6.53
C GLY A 634 -20.98 -5.31 -7.87
N GLU A 635 -20.81 -6.40 -8.60
CA GLU A 635 -21.45 -6.56 -9.91
C GLU A 635 -23.00 -6.61 -9.78
N LYS A 636 -23.70 -6.07 -10.78
CA LYS A 636 -25.16 -6.09 -10.90
C LYS A 636 -25.91 -5.46 -9.71
N GLY A 637 -25.27 -4.52 -9.03
CA GLY A 637 -25.87 -3.82 -7.89
C GLY A 637 -25.90 -4.61 -6.58
N GLN A 638 -25.33 -5.81 -6.53
CA GLN A 638 -25.14 -6.49 -5.25
C GLN A 638 -24.26 -5.65 -4.34
N ALA A 639 -24.64 -5.51 -3.08
CA ALA A 639 -23.90 -4.67 -2.17
C ALA A 639 -23.80 -5.26 -0.76
N LEU A 640 -22.70 -4.93 -0.11
CA LEU A 640 -22.45 -5.22 1.29
C LEU A 640 -22.36 -3.93 2.07
N VAL A 641 -23.28 -3.72 3.02
CA VAL A 641 -23.27 -2.61 3.96
C VAL A 641 -22.74 -3.11 5.29
N VAL A 642 -21.69 -2.49 5.81
CA VAL A 642 -21.10 -2.83 7.12
C VAL A 642 -21.18 -1.62 8.04
N ILE A 643 -21.82 -1.79 9.20
CA ILE A 643 -22.08 -0.73 10.18
C ILE A 643 -21.44 -1.11 11.50
N HIS A 644 -20.68 -0.17 12.08
CA HIS A 644 -20.13 -0.28 13.43
C HIS A 644 -20.63 0.87 14.29
N CYS A 645 -21.21 0.55 15.42
CA CYS A 645 -21.57 1.50 16.47
C CYS A 645 -20.47 1.54 17.51
N PHE A 646 -20.01 2.74 17.85
CA PHE A 646 -18.97 2.95 18.86
C PHE A 646 -19.55 3.51 20.16
N HIS A 647 -18.76 4.26 20.92
CA HIS A 647 -19.17 4.90 22.16
C HIS A 647 -20.01 6.18 21.90
N GLY A 648 -20.49 6.80 22.97
CA GLY A 648 -21.27 8.06 22.91
C GLY A 648 -22.74 7.88 22.58
N GLU A 649 -23.37 8.99 22.19
CA GLU A 649 -24.79 9.01 21.79
C GLU A 649 -24.94 8.54 20.36
N LEU A 650 -25.88 7.63 20.13
CA LEU A 650 -26.24 7.11 18.81
C LEU A 650 -27.65 7.59 18.43
N PRO A 651 -27.91 7.87 17.15
CA PRO A 651 -29.28 8.13 16.71
C PRO A 651 -30.13 6.87 16.86
N GLU A 652 -31.45 7.00 17.00
CA GLU A 652 -32.37 5.84 17.06
C GLU A 652 -32.25 4.95 15.81
N TYR A 653 -32.07 5.60 14.65
CA TYR A 653 -31.75 4.92 13.39
C TYR A 653 -30.50 5.53 12.76
N ILE A 654 -29.54 4.67 12.40
CA ILE A 654 -28.47 5.06 11.49
C ILE A 654 -29.04 5.04 10.08
N ASP A 655 -28.99 6.18 9.42
CA ASP A 655 -29.46 6.40 8.06
C ASP A 655 -28.26 6.35 7.09
N VAL A 656 -28.19 5.28 6.29
CA VAL A 656 -27.13 5.04 5.32
C VAL A 656 -27.70 5.33 3.94
N LYS A 657 -27.30 6.45 3.33
CA LYS A 657 -27.60 6.75 1.94
C LYS A 657 -26.88 5.75 1.04
N LEU A 658 -27.64 4.98 0.28
CA LEU A 658 -27.07 3.99 -0.64
C LEU A 658 -26.59 4.66 -1.93
N PRO A 659 -25.44 4.20 -2.52
CA PRO A 659 -25.04 4.60 -3.86
C PRO A 659 -26.12 4.31 -4.91
N GLU A 660 -26.14 5.08 -6.00
CA GLU A 660 -27.17 4.96 -7.04
C GLU A 660 -27.20 3.60 -7.74
N ASP A 661 -26.04 2.96 -7.85
CA ASP A 661 -25.86 1.64 -8.44
C ASP A 661 -26.10 0.47 -7.46
N CYS A 662 -26.49 0.76 -6.23
CA CYS A 662 -26.73 -0.22 -5.18
C CYS A 662 -28.15 -0.82 -5.26
N GLY A 663 -28.26 -2.13 -5.13
CA GLY A 663 -29.54 -2.82 -4.96
C GLY A 663 -30.23 -2.41 -3.66
N GLN A 664 -31.55 -2.51 -3.62
CA GLN A 664 -32.38 -2.05 -2.49
C GLN A 664 -33.14 -3.18 -1.79
N GLN A 665 -32.96 -4.42 -2.21
CA GLN A 665 -33.60 -5.58 -1.58
C GLN A 665 -32.65 -6.25 -0.61
N ILE A 666 -33.05 -6.40 0.67
CA ILE A 666 -32.28 -7.15 1.66
C ILE A 666 -32.35 -8.64 1.32
N VAL A 667 -31.19 -9.27 1.12
CA VAL A 667 -31.02 -10.70 0.90
C VAL A 667 -30.81 -11.42 2.23
N SER A 668 -29.86 -10.93 3.01
CA SER A 668 -29.47 -11.48 4.30
C SER A 668 -28.82 -10.39 5.19
N SER A 669 -28.67 -10.70 6.46
CA SER A 669 -27.98 -9.82 7.39
C SER A 669 -27.30 -10.62 8.49
N TYR A 670 -26.25 -10.01 9.08
CA TYR A 670 -25.51 -10.58 10.20
C TYR A 670 -25.31 -9.58 11.31
N SER A 671 -25.49 -10.03 12.54
CA SER A 671 -25.02 -9.46 13.80
C SER A 671 -25.05 -10.58 14.86
N TYR A 672 -24.61 -10.32 16.09
CA TYR A 672 -24.68 -11.32 17.16
C TYR A 672 -26.15 -11.69 17.47
N VAL A 673 -27.09 -10.75 17.33
CA VAL A 673 -28.55 -10.97 17.27
C VAL A 673 -29.09 -10.40 15.97
N ALA A 674 -30.22 -10.89 15.47
CA ALA A 674 -30.80 -10.43 14.21
C ALA A 674 -30.99 -8.90 14.22
N PRO A 675 -30.38 -8.16 13.29
CA PRO A 675 -30.49 -6.70 13.26
C PRO A 675 -31.86 -6.26 12.72
N GLU A 676 -32.43 -5.18 13.27
CA GLU A 676 -33.63 -4.53 12.71
C GLU A 676 -33.18 -3.54 11.63
N VAL A 677 -33.36 -3.94 10.36
CA VAL A 677 -32.95 -3.16 9.18
C VAL A 677 -34.08 -3.08 8.16
N LYS A 678 -34.18 -1.95 7.47
CA LYS A 678 -35.09 -1.76 6.34
C LYS A 678 -34.45 -0.86 5.29
N VAL A 679 -34.90 -1.00 4.04
CA VAL A 679 -34.49 -0.11 2.94
C VAL A 679 -35.70 0.66 2.46
N GLU A 680 -35.60 1.99 2.43
CA GLU A 680 -36.66 2.90 1.99
C GLU A 680 -36.04 4.05 1.19
N ASN A 681 -36.56 4.30 -0.02
CA ASN A 681 -36.20 5.45 -0.87
C ASN A 681 -34.68 5.63 -1.10
N GLY A 682 -33.93 4.55 -1.28
CA GLY A 682 -32.46 4.60 -1.47
C GLY A 682 -31.68 4.77 -0.18
N HIS A 683 -32.29 4.56 0.96
CA HIS A 683 -31.67 4.62 2.28
C HIS A 683 -31.81 3.29 3.01
N LEU A 684 -30.75 2.78 3.59
CA LEU A 684 -30.80 1.69 4.56
C LEU A 684 -30.86 2.29 5.97
N LEU A 685 -31.92 1.94 6.68
CA LEU A 685 -32.15 2.35 8.05
C LEU A 685 -31.83 1.19 9.00
N TYR A 686 -30.82 1.36 9.85
CA TYR A 686 -30.42 0.41 10.87
C TYR A 686 -30.83 0.95 12.24
N LYS A 687 -31.65 0.20 12.97
CA LYS A 687 -32.06 0.58 14.32
C LYS A 687 -30.94 0.29 15.32
N THR A 688 -30.49 1.32 15.99
CA THR A 688 -29.47 1.18 17.02
C THR A 688 -30.05 0.53 18.27
N THR A 689 -29.33 -0.41 18.86
CA THR A 689 -29.75 -1.08 20.09
C THR A 689 -28.85 -0.74 21.25
N GLU A 690 -27.54 -0.64 20.98
CA GLU A 690 -26.51 -0.42 22.01
C GLU A 690 -25.18 -0.01 21.39
N ASN A 691 -24.31 0.57 22.22
CA ASN A 691 -22.94 0.89 21.86
C ASN A 691 -22.09 -0.39 21.69
N MET A 692 -20.98 -0.29 20.96
CA MET A 692 -20.04 -1.38 20.69
C MET A 692 -20.74 -2.59 20.06
N ASN A 693 -21.58 -2.32 19.07
CA ASN A 693 -22.29 -3.31 18.27
C ASN A 693 -21.98 -3.11 16.77
N ALA A 694 -22.16 -4.15 16.00
CA ALA A 694 -21.95 -4.11 14.57
C ALA A 694 -22.95 -4.98 13.81
N ALA A 695 -23.24 -4.60 12.59
CA ALA A 695 -24.10 -5.35 11.69
C ALA A 695 -23.58 -5.29 10.25
N ALA A 696 -23.87 -6.32 9.49
CA ALA A 696 -23.65 -6.36 8.05
C ALA A 696 -24.95 -6.74 7.33
N VAL A 697 -25.17 -6.14 6.15
CA VAL A 697 -26.38 -6.37 5.34
C VAL A 697 -25.98 -6.60 3.89
N HIS A 698 -26.45 -7.72 3.32
CA HIS A 698 -26.32 -8.03 1.91
C HIS A 698 -27.56 -7.53 1.16
N LEU A 699 -27.34 -6.73 0.11
CA LEU A 699 -28.38 -6.16 -0.75
C LEU A 699 -28.23 -6.67 -2.20
N CYS A 700 -29.35 -6.74 -2.92
CA CYS A 700 -29.38 -7.04 -4.36
C CYS A 700 -30.40 -6.18 -5.10
#